data_d31c810f07638485b4449f7f2178211e
#
_entry.id   d31c810f07638485b4449f7f2178211e
#
_cell.length_a   1.000
_cell.length_b   1.000
_cell.length_c   1.000
_cell.angle_alpha   90.00
_cell.angle_beta   90.00
_cell.angle_gamma   90.00
#
_symmetry.space_group_name_H-M   'P 1'
#
loop_
_entity.id
_entity.type
_entity.pdbx_description
1 polymer ?
#
loop_
_entity_poly.entity_id
_entity_poly.type
_entity_poly.pdbx_seq_one_letter_code
_entity_poly.pdbx_strand_id
1 'polypeptide(L)'
;MSQEQRDSYVIPPNFIEGGSFFGGLFKARNVVEAVILAAGTGLPILTLSLTLTTRIILLCLTSLPLALLALIGIAGMPLSSYIILFFRFLRNRRTLSKTGGKSSRKQAILPTWDKKSGPSTAVQPAAYKKDGSRIRFAKDTRRLMLDTAYRQKKQAERPGNPLAAYVQIQKIENGIVYTTDHRFIKILEIVPINFLLRSAREQRNIVYSFISYLKIAPVKLQIKVITKRADMNRHIETVRREMAQETNESCRMQQEDYLKLLKKLGSKEAIARRFFLIMEYEPLPGAKKDREEADAISSLQTAARTAANYLRQCGNSVVQHENEDEAAAEMLYTFLCRRESTDIPFLQRISHITSNYIKAGCSIDEIPVGDFFAPSQLDFTHGSYLCIDGTYYAYLLVPSDGYKSEVSAGWLSLLVNAGDGIDLDVFLTRQPKDRMIRKLGQQLRINRSKIKETSDTNTDFDDLDSAIRSGYFLKDGLSNHEDFYYLNLLITVTADTPDDLDWKCAEMKKLLISQDMNVQSCNFCQEQALRSSFPLVKLDKSLFERSKRNVLTLGAASCYPFTAYELCDDNGILLGVNKHNNSLIIVDIFDSRIYKNANIAILGTSGSGKTFTMQLMALRMRRKGIQVFIVAPLKGHEFHRACSNIGGAFIQISPASPNCINVMEIRQTDRSVDEQLDGSTVEHSMLAAKIQRLHIFFSLLIPDMNHEERQLLDEAMIRTYAKKGITHDNETLRDPKHPERYREMPILGDLYAVLKESSSTLRLANILNRLVSGSAKTFNQQTNVSLDNKYIVLDISELTGDLLTVGMFMALDFVWDKAKENRTEEKAIFIDECWQLIGASSNRLAAEFVLEIFKIIRGYGGSAVCATQDLNDFFALEDGKYGKGIINNSKTKVILNLEDEEAQRVGSILHLSEAELMEITHFERGSALISTNNNNVAVEIKCSELEKELITTDRRELQELLKRNGKIERV
;
A
#
# COMPACT_ATOMS: atom_id res chain seq x y z
N MET A 1 -17.56 23.35 21.31
CA MET A 1 -17.05 22.11 20.73
C MET A 1 -18.11 21.04 20.93
N SER A 2 -18.95 20.81 19.95
CA SER A 2 -19.95 19.74 19.98
C SER A 2 -19.18 18.42 19.78
N GLN A 3 -19.26 17.53 20.76
CA GLN A 3 -18.89 16.14 20.59
C GLN A 3 -19.74 15.58 19.43
N GLU A 4 -19.17 15.53 18.22
CA GLU A 4 -19.76 14.71 17.17
C GLU A 4 -19.78 13.27 17.70
N GLN A 5 -20.98 12.77 17.96
CA GLN A 5 -21.20 11.38 18.31
C GLN A 5 -20.58 10.51 17.23
N ARG A 6 -19.50 9.79 17.56
CA ARG A 6 -18.98 8.72 16.71
C ARG A 6 -20.12 7.72 16.56
N ASP A 7 -20.55 7.51 15.32
CA ASP A 7 -21.62 6.56 15.03
C ASP A 7 -21.20 5.18 15.55
N SER A 8 -21.91 4.67 16.54
CA SER A 8 -21.73 3.32 17.06
C SER A 8 -22.66 2.35 16.32
N TYR A 9 -22.15 1.22 15.92
CA TYR A 9 -22.88 0.15 15.25
C TYR A 9 -23.05 -1.02 16.22
N VAL A 10 -24.28 -1.49 16.35
CA VAL A 10 -24.61 -2.53 17.32
C VAL A 10 -24.37 -3.92 16.72
N ILE A 11 -23.57 -4.73 17.43
CA ILE A 11 -23.37 -6.16 17.20
C ILE A 11 -23.97 -6.91 18.40
N PRO A 12 -25.28 -7.22 18.40
CA PRO A 12 -25.97 -7.73 19.57
C PRO A 12 -25.45 -9.10 20.00
N PRO A 13 -25.50 -9.43 21.29
CA PRO A 13 -25.12 -10.75 21.78
C PRO A 13 -25.96 -11.88 21.16
N ASN A 14 -25.39 -13.07 21.10
CA ASN A 14 -26.00 -14.22 20.44
C ASN A 14 -27.08 -14.86 21.34
N PHE A 15 -28.31 -14.45 21.21
CA PHE A 15 -29.43 -14.89 22.07
C PHE A 15 -30.12 -16.19 21.60
N ILE A 16 -29.80 -16.71 20.42
CA ILE A 16 -30.42 -17.92 19.82
C ILE A 16 -29.77 -19.19 20.36
N GLU A 17 -28.64 -19.14 21.01
CA GLU A 17 -27.97 -20.29 21.59
C GLU A 17 -28.59 -20.59 22.96
N GLY A 18 -29.06 -21.85 23.09
CA GLY A 18 -29.91 -22.38 24.16
C GLY A 18 -29.47 -22.02 25.57
N GLY A 19 -30.40 -22.10 26.47
CA GLY A 19 -30.38 -21.62 27.84
C GLY A 19 -29.09 -21.86 28.59
N SER A 20 -28.65 -20.83 29.30
CA SER A 20 -27.67 -20.91 30.35
C SER A 20 -28.35 -21.26 31.69
N PHE A 21 -27.62 -21.92 32.55
CA PHE A 21 -28.08 -22.25 33.93
C PHE A 21 -27.16 -21.51 34.92
N PHE A 22 -27.68 -21.29 36.13
CA PHE A 22 -26.93 -20.62 37.21
C PHE A 22 -26.39 -19.24 36.82
N GLY A 23 -27.28 -18.30 36.45
CA GLY A 23 -26.89 -16.93 36.19
C GLY A 23 -26.00 -16.71 34.95
N GLY A 24 -26.21 -17.52 33.91
CA GLY A 24 -25.36 -17.37 32.70
C GLY A 24 -24.00 -18.08 32.75
N LEU A 25 -23.59 -18.54 33.93
CA LEU A 25 -22.26 -19.12 34.16
C LEU A 25 -22.01 -20.42 33.36
N PHE A 26 -23.06 -21.26 33.14
CA PHE A 26 -22.86 -22.53 32.49
C PHE A 26 -23.82 -22.73 31.33
N LYS A 27 -23.32 -23.18 30.18
CA LYS A 27 -24.11 -23.56 29.02
C LYS A 27 -24.94 -24.81 29.34
N ALA A 28 -26.21 -24.85 28.94
CA ALA A 28 -27.11 -26.00 29.21
C ALA A 28 -26.51 -27.36 28.86
N ARG A 29 -25.77 -27.44 27.77
CA ARG A 29 -25.08 -28.66 27.34
C ARG A 29 -23.98 -29.08 28.32
N ASN A 30 -23.22 -28.15 28.87
CA ASN A 30 -22.20 -28.46 29.86
C ASN A 30 -22.79 -28.99 31.14
N VAL A 31 -23.95 -28.47 31.58
CA VAL A 31 -24.66 -28.95 32.75
C VAL A 31 -25.17 -30.39 32.52
N VAL A 32 -25.76 -30.65 31.36
CA VAL A 32 -26.20 -32.02 30.99
C VAL A 32 -25.02 -33.00 30.97
N GLU A 33 -23.89 -32.60 30.37
CA GLU A 33 -22.67 -33.42 30.36
C GLU A 33 -22.12 -33.66 31.78
N ALA A 34 -22.10 -32.63 32.62
CA ALA A 34 -21.66 -32.73 34.01
C ALA A 34 -22.55 -33.71 34.80
N VAL A 35 -23.88 -33.62 34.64
CA VAL A 35 -24.82 -34.56 35.28
C VAL A 35 -24.62 -36.00 34.80
N ILE A 36 -24.46 -36.22 33.47
CA ILE A 36 -24.22 -37.55 32.91
C ILE A 36 -22.89 -38.13 33.42
N LEU A 37 -21.83 -37.33 33.46
CA LEU A 37 -20.53 -37.78 33.96
C LEU A 37 -20.54 -38.02 35.47
N ALA A 38 -21.20 -37.16 36.25
CA ALA A 38 -21.35 -37.33 37.69
C ALA A 38 -22.14 -38.62 38.00
N ALA A 39 -23.23 -38.87 37.30
CA ALA A 39 -24.02 -40.09 37.44
C ALA A 39 -23.24 -41.33 36.97
N GLY A 40 -22.61 -41.26 35.79
CA GLY A 40 -21.86 -42.37 35.20
C GLY A 40 -20.66 -42.83 36.03
N THR A 41 -19.98 -41.89 36.70
CA THR A 41 -18.81 -42.20 37.58
C THR A 41 -19.25 -42.41 39.03
N GLY A 42 -20.25 -41.70 39.50
CA GLY A 42 -20.71 -41.72 40.88
C GLY A 42 -21.55 -42.95 41.22
N LEU A 43 -22.51 -43.37 40.35
CA LEU A 43 -23.35 -44.53 40.58
C LEU A 43 -22.55 -45.83 40.79
N PRO A 44 -21.55 -46.19 39.98
CA PRO A 44 -20.72 -47.38 40.23
C PRO A 44 -19.99 -47.32 41.59
N ILE A 45 -19.48 -46.12 41.98
CA ILE A 45 -18.79 -45.96 43.28
C ILE A 45 -19.74 -46.17 44.45
N LEU A 46 -20.98 -45.73 44.32
CA LEU A 46 -22.01 -45.94 45.35
C LEU A 46 -22.46 -47.40 45.48
N THR A 47 -22.38 -48.23 44.43
CA THR A 47 -22.75 -49.67 44.46
C THR A 47 -21.60 -50.56 44.88
N LEU A 48 -20.35 -50.10 44.96
CA LEU A 48 -19.22 -50.88 45.46
C LEU A 48 -19.33 -51.11 46.96
N SER A 49 -18.98 -52.33 47.44
CA SER A 49 -18.98 -52.73 48.84
C SER A 49 -17.82 -52.15 49.65
N LEU A 50 -17.67 -50.81 49.66
CA LEU A 50 -16.62 -50.07 50.37
C LEU A 50 -17.16 -49.32 51.59
N THR A 51 -16.33 -48.97 52.53
CA THR A 51 -16.71 -48.15 53.71
C THR A 51 -17.23 -46.77 53.24
N LEU A 52 -18.12 -46.17 54.02
CA LEU A 52 -18.72 -44.85 53.65
C LEU A 52 -17.67 -43.77 53.41
N THR A 53 -16.65 -43.71 54.28
CA THR A 53 -15.51 -42.77 54.14
C THR A 53 -14.73 -42.96 52.84
N THR A 54 -14.47 -44.17 52.43
CA THR A 54 -13.75 -44.51 51.18
C THR A 54 -14.59 -44.16 49.95
N ARG A 55 -15.92 -44.36 50.00
CA ARG A 55 -16.84 -43.91 48.91
C ARG A 55 -16.82 -42.39 48.76
N ILE A 56 -16.90 -41.65 49.87
CA ILE A 56 -16.85 -40.17 49.83
C ILE A 56 -15.52 -39.68 49.26
N ILE A 57 -14.40 -40.25 49.72
CA ILE A 57 -13.08 -39.91 49.21
C ILE A 57 -12.99 -40.17 47.69
N LEU A 58 -13.42 -41.33 47.23
CA LEU A 58 -13.44 -41.68 45.79
C LEU A 58 -14.36 -40.75 44.97
N LEU A 59 -15.54 -40.40 45.47
CA LEU A 59 -16.44 -39.45 44.83
C LEU A 59 -15.78 -38.05 44.69
N CYS A 60 -15.15 -37.55 45.78
CA CYS A 60 -14.46 -36.28 45.79
C CYS A 60 -13.22 -36.28 44.89
N LEU A 61 -12.54 -37.42 44.72
CA LEU A 61 -11.31 -37.51 43.95
C LEU A 61 -11.56 -37.74 42.43
N THR A 62 -12.69 -38.35 42.06
CA THR A 62 -12.98 -38.78 40.67
C THR A 62 -14.20 -38.05 40.08
N SER A 63 -15.38 -38.24 40.69
CA SER A 63 -16.63 -37.75 40.13
C SER A 63 -16.78 -36.25 40.20
N LEU A 64 -16.40 -35.64 41.32
CA LEU A 64 -16.50 -34.19 41.52
C LEU A 64 -15.57 -33.38 40.59
N PRO A 65 -14.26 -33.67 40.46
CA PRO A 65 -13.40 -32.94 39.53
C PRO A 65 -13.82 -33.14 38.08
N LEU A 66 -14.25 -34.31 37.67
CA LEU A 66 -14.71 -34.60 36.33
C LEU A 66 -16.03 -33.85 35.99
N ALA A 67 -16.97 -33.78 36.95
CA ALA A 67 -18.19 -33.03 36.82
C ALA A 67 -17.93 -31.52 36.77
N LEU A 68 -17.03 -30.99 37.60
CA LEU A 68 -16.61 -29.58 37.56
C LEU A 68 -15.92 -29.23 36.24
N LEU A 69 -15.05 -30.08 35.72
CA LEU A 69 -14.38 -29.91 34.47
C LEU A 69 -15.34 -29.94 33.25
N ALA A 70 -16.38 -30.78 33.33
CA ALA A 70 -17.45 -30.81 32.32
C ALA A 70 -18.35 -29.57 32.43
N LEU A 71 -18.64 -29.09 33.63
CA LEU A 71 -19.43 -27.90 33.88
C LEU A 71 -18.77 -26.64 33.33
N ILE A 72 -17.48 -26.43 33.62
CA ILE A 72 -16.70 -25.28 33.13
C ILE A 72 -16.43 -25.43 31.63
N GLY A 73 -16.19 -26.62 31.13
CA GLY A 73 -15.74 -26.88 29.77
C GLY A 73 -14.27 -26.55 29.58
N ILE A 74 -13.72 -26.82 28.39
CA ILE A 74 -12.35 -26.52 28.02
C ILE A 74 -12.36 -25.61 26.79
N ALA A 75 -11.68 -24.48 26.84
CA ALA A 75 -11.58 -23.50 25.73
C ALA A 75 -12.96 -23.09 25.19
N GLY A 76 -13.95 -22.85 26.07
CA GLY A 76 -15.32 -22.46 25.71
C GLY A 76 -16.15 -23.54 25.04
N MET A 77 -15.67 -24.81 25.02
CA MET A 77 -16.35 -25.97 24.45
C MET A 77 -16.80 -26.94 25.54
N PRO A 78 -17.91 -27.68 25.30
CA PRO A 78 -18.27 -28.83 26.12
C PRO A 78 -17.14 -29.88 26.15
N LEU A 79 -16.93 -30.53 27.29
CA LEU A 79 -15.86 -31.51 27.49
C LEU A 79 -15.90 -32.64 26.46
N SER A 80 -17.10 -33.15 26.15
CA SER A 80 -17.26 -34.20 25.12
C SER A 80 -16.77 -33.73 23.74
N SER A 81 -17.09 -32.52 23.35
CA SER A 81 -16.66 -31.96 22.06
C SER A 81 -15.14 -31.79 22.00
N TYR A 82 -14.51 -31.36 23.09
CA TYR A 82 -13.05 -31.23 23.20
C TYR A 82 -12.36 -32.61 23.11
N ILE A 83 -12.89 -33.61 23.82
CA ILE A 83 -12.41 -35.01 23.78
C ILE A 83 -12.53 -35.60 22.36
N ILE A 84 -13.68 -35.38 21.70
CA ILE A 84 -13.88 -35.85 20.32
C ILE A 84 -12.87 -35.20 19.37
N LEU A 85 -12.62 -33.87 19.49
CA LEU A 85 -11.61 -33.16 18.69
C LEU A 85 -10.21 -33.72 18.97
N PHE A 86 -9.86 -33.94 20.22
CA PHE A 86 -8.57 -34.51 20.60
C PHE A 86 -8.37 -35.92 20.00
N PHE A 87 -9.33 -36.82 20.11
CA PHE A 87 -9.23 -38.15 19.50
C PHE A 87 -9.21 -38.08 17.97
N ARG A 88 -9.98 -37.18 17.37
CA ARG A 88 -9.95 -36.93 15.93
C ARG A 88 -8.59 -36.43 15.50
N PHE A 89 -7.98 -35.53 16.26
CA PHE A 89 -6.60 -35.06 16.04
C PHE A 89 -5.61 -36.20 16.12
N LEU A 90 -5.65 -37.01 17.18
CA LEU A 90 -4.76 -38.16 17.32
C LEU A 90 -4.85 -39.14 16.15
N ARG A 91 -6.08 -39.38 15.66
CA ARG A 91 -6.31 -40.26 14.49
C ARG A 91 -5.75 -39.65 13.20
N ASN A 92 -5.84 -38.33 13.04
CA ASN A 92 -5.46 -37.60 11.85
C ASN A 92 -4.03 -37.04 11.93
N ARG A 93 -3.33 -37.23 13.02
CA ARG A 93 -1.96 -36.80 13.24
C ARG A 93 -1.02 -37.41 12.19
N ARG A 94 -0.51 -36.60 11.26
CA ARG A 94 0.29 -37.04 10.11
C ARG A 94 1.11 -35.91 9.50
N THR A 95 2.19 -36.29 8.85
CA THR A 95 2.93 -35.42 7.94
C THR A 95 2.67 -35.90 6.51
N LEU A 96 2.27 -34.99 5.63
CA LEU A 96 2.09 -35.24 4.21
C LEU A 96 3.24 -34.59 3.46
N SER A 97 3.92 -35.33 2.57
CA SER A 97 5.03 -34.80 1.76
C SER A 97 4.93 -35.24 0.30
N LYS A 98 5.48 -34.42 -0.58
CA LYS A 98 5.55 -34.67 -2.04
C LYS A 98 6.40 -35.91 -2.38
N THR A 99 7.48 -36.13 -1.64
CA THR A 99 8.31 -37.32 -1.75
C THR A 99 7.65 -38.42 -0.93
N GLY A 100 6.89 -39.30 -1.58
CA GLY A 100 6.13 -40.40 -0.95
C GLY A 100 6.93 -41.32 -0.03
N GLY A 101 7.42 -40.78 1.05
CA GLY A 101 7.95 -41.50 2.19
C GLY A 101 6.77 -42.15 2.92
N LYS A 102 6.80 -43.48 3.13
CA LYS A 102 5.81 -44.22 3.86
C LYS A 102 5.45 -43.46 5.13
N SER A 103 4.16 -43.12 5.27
CA SER A 103 3.55 -42.62 6.51
C SER A 103 4.14 -43.42 7.68
N SER A 104 5.05 -42.86 8.41
CA SER A 104 5.58 -43.48 9.62
C SER A 104 4.52 -43.34 10.69
N ARG A 105 3.67 -44.36 10.71
CA ARG A 105 2.71 -44.62 11.78
C ARG A 105 3.45 -45.29 12.93
N LYS A 106 4.40 -44.59 13.57
CA LYS A 106 5.04 -45.11 14.78
C LYS A 106 5.41 -43.98 15.73
N GLN A 107 4.87 -44.23 16.92
CA GLN A 107 5.18 -43.77 18.25
C GLN A 107 4.39 -42.58 18.79
N ALA A 108 3.22 -42.98 19.33
CA ALA A 108 2.64 -42.28 20.46
C ALA A 108 3.46 -42.66 21.69
N ILE A 109 4.31 -41.79 22.18
CA ILE A 109 4.85 -41.84 23.52
C ILE A 109 4.75 -40.43 24.09
N LEU A 110 4.27 -40.36 25.32
CA LEU A 110 4.09 -39.21 26.21
C LEU A 110 5.17 -38.12 26.09
N PRO A 111 4.83 -36.91 26.41
CA PRO A 111 5.74 -35.77 26.27
C PRO A 111 6.90 -35.93 27.26
N THR A 112 8.05 -36.28 26.75
CA THR A 112 9.31 -36.12 27.46
C THR A 112 9.84 -34.74 27.19
N TRP A 113 10.00 -33.99 28.26
CA TRP A 113 10.79 -32.78 28.27
C TRP A 113 12.24 -33.16 27.94
N ASP A 114 12.71 -32.79 26.76
CA ASP A 114 14.14 -32.91 26.50
C ASP A 114 14.71 -31.75 25.67
N LYS A 115 15.76 -31.31 26.22
CA LYS A 115 16.89 -30.44 25.95
C LYS A 115 17.25 -30.24 24.47
N LYS A 116 17.61 -28.98 24.23
CA LYS A 116 18.58 -28.44 23.24
C LYS A 116 19.24 -29.46 22.33
N SER A 117 18.92 -29.42 21.05
CA SER A 117 19.82 -29.89 19.99
C SER A 117 20.06 -28.78 18.96
N GLY A 118 21.32 -28.55 18.67
CA GLY A 118 21.83 -27.50 17.81
C GLY A 118 21.53 -27.68 16.31
N PRO A 119 21.95 -26.75 15.45
CA PRO A 119 21.52 -26.67 14.06
C PRO A 119 22.02 -27.85 13.24
N SER A 120 21.10 -28.56 12.62
CA SER A 120 21.38 -29.64 11.68
C SER A 120 21.66 -29.03 10.29
N THR A 121 22.82 -29.45 9.84
CA THR A 121 23.51 -29.20 8.58
C THR A 121 22.68 -29.30 7.32
N ALA A 122 23.10 -28.46 6.37
CA ALA A 122 22.68 -28.36 4.98
C ALA A 122 22.43 -29.73 4.28
N VAL A 123 21.29 -29.80 3.61
CA VAL A 123 21.00 -30.86 2.64
C VAL A 123 21.88 -30.66 1.42
N GLN A 124 22.79 -31.56 1.17
CA GLN A 124 23.58 -31.65 -0.08
C GLN A 124 22.67 -32.06 -1.24
N PRO A 125 22.84 -31.50 -2.43
CA PRO A 125 22.09 -31.94 -3.61
C PRO A 125 22.56 -33.35 -4.02
N ALA A 126 21.60 -34.24 -4.25
CA ALA A 126 21.82 -35.60 -4.69
C ALA A 126 22.65 -35.65 -5.98
N ALA A 127 23.78 -36.36 -5.90
CA ALA A 127 24.67 -36.57 -7.01
C ALA A 127 24.00 -37.35 -8.16
N TYR A 128 24.07 -36.78 -9.38
CA TYR A 128 23.77 -37.47 -10.62
C TYR A 128 24.69 -38.68 -10.83
N LYS A 129 24.14 -39.90 -10.86
CA LYS A 129 24.85 -41.03 -11.42
C LYS A 129 24.75 -41.00 -12.95
N LYS A 130 25.86 -40.79 -13.61
CA LYS A 130 26.07 -41.12 -15.00
C LYS A 130 26.05 -42.63 -15.09
N ASP A 131 25.00 -43.25 -15.69
CA ASP A 131 25.12 -44.33 -16.68
C ASP A 131 23.74 -44.94 -17.04
N GLY A 132 23.57 -45.26 -18.31
CA GLY A 132 22.68 -46.34 -18.77
C GLY A 132 21.18 -46.04 -19.02
N SER A 133 20.70 -44.80 -19.03
CA SER A 133 19.26 -44.50 -19.10
C SER A 133 18.61 -44.69 -20.49
N ARG A 134 19.34 -44.72 -21.57
CA ARG A 134 18.75 -44.84 -22.95
C ARG A 134 18.17 -46.21 -23.29
N ILE A 135 18.67 -47.29 -22.71
CA ILE A 135 18.24 -48.67 -23.07
C ILE A 135 17.02 -49.11 -22.24
N ARG A 136 16.78 -48.57 -21.06
CA ARG A 136 15.62 -48.87 -20.21
C ARG A 136 14.32 -48.23 -20.71
N PHE A 137 14.38 -47.07 -21.34
CA PHE A 137 13.19 -46.35 -21.84
C PHE A 137 12.39 -47.11 -22.90
N ALA A 138 13.04 -47.76 -23.85
CA ALA A 138 12.37 -48.53 -24.91
C ALA A 138 11.68 -49.82 -24.38
N LYS A 139 12.23 -50.47 -23.36
CA LYS A 139 11.62 -51.65 -22.71
C LYS A 139 10.42 -51.28 -21.84
N ASP A 140 10.49 -50.17 -21.16
CA ASP A 140 9.41 -49.69 -20.27
C ASP A 140 8.20 -49.19 -21.06
N THR A 141 8.40 -48.55 -22.21
CA THR A 141 7.30 -48.09 -23.10
C THR A 141 6.53 -49.24 -23.68
N ARG A 142 7.19 -50.35 -24.03
CA ARG A 142 6.53 -51.58 -24.56
C ARG A 142 5.72 -52.30 -23.46
N ARG A 143 6.23 -52.36 -22.21
CA ARG A 143 5.49 -52.91 -21.05
C ARG A 143 4.28 -52.10 -20.68
N LEU A 144 4.35 -50.77 -20.77
CA LEU A 144 3.23 -49.84 -20.53
C LEU A 144 2.05 -50.09 -21.47
N MET A 145 2.28 -50.52 -22.70
CA MET A 145 1.23 -50.84 -23.66
C MET A 145 0.58 -52.20 -23.49
N LEU A 146 1.21 -53.15 -22.81
CA LEU A 146 0.78 -54.56 -22.77
C LEU A 146 0.29 -55.05 -21.38
N ASP A 147 0.59 -54.34 -20.30
CA ASP A 147 0.28 -54.81 -18.93
C ASP A 147 -0.53 -53.78 -18.14
N THR A 148 -1.77 -54.10 -17.75
CA THR A 148 -2.65 -53.25 -16.96
C THR A 148 -2.14 -53.00 -15.56
N ALA A 149 -1.51 -54.00 -14.91
CA ALA A 149 -0.90 -53.86 -13.59
C ALA A 149 0.35 -52.95 -13.61
N TYR A 150 1.12 -53.00 -14.72
CA TYR A 150 2.27 -52.16 -14.90
C TYR A 150 1.82 -50.71 -15.24
N ARG A 151 0.72 -50.51 -15.97
CA ARG A 151 0.08 -49.18 -16.17
C ARG A 151 -0.37 -48.57 -14.86
N GLN A 152 -1.03 -49.35 -13.99
CA GLN A 152 -1.47 -48.86 -12.67
C GLN A 152 -0.31 -48.49 -11.75
N LYS A 153 0.80 -49.30 -11.78
CA LYS A 153 1.99 -49.01 -11.01
C LYS A 153 2.72 -47.75 -11.52
N LYS A 154 2.77 -47.54 -12.85
CA LYS A 154 3.39 -46.34 -13.44
C LYS A 154 2.49 -45.11 -13.38
N GLN A 155 1.19 -45.21 -13.28
CA GLN A 155 0.30 -44.12 -12.90
C GLN A 155 0.56 -43.62 -11.47
N ALA A 156 0.96 -44.56 -10.56
CA ALA A 156 1.38 -44.21 -9.20
C ALA A 156 2.77 -43.56 -9.13
N GLU A 157 3.59 -43.68 -10.19
CA GLU A 157 4.93 -43.08 -10.32
C GLU A 157 4.96 -41.78 -11.11
N ARG A 158 3.78 -41.22 -11.52
CA ARG A 158 3.71 -39.94 -12.21
C ARG A 158 4.21 -38.82 -11.30
N PRO A 159 4.89 -37.80 -11.85
CA PRO A 159 5.33 -36.65 -11.09
C PRO A 159 4.12 -35.79 -10.68
N GLY A 160 3.39 -36.21 -9.69
CA GLY A 160 2.27 -35.45 -9.12
C GLY A 160 2.50 -35.16 -7.64
N ASN A 161 1.99 -34.07 -7.17
CA ASN A 161 2.01 -33.77 -5.74
C ASN A 161 0.75 -34.38 -5.08
N PRO A 162 0.87 -35.40 -4.20
CA PRO A 162 -0.31 -35.98 -3.52
C PRO A 162 -1.07 -34.97 -2.68
N LEU A 163 -0.46 -33.83 -2.37
CA LEU A 163 -1.07 -32.72 -1.67
C LEU A 163 -2.03 -31.89 -2.56
N ALA A 164 -1.93 -32.02 -3.89
CA ALA A 164 -2.87 -31.36 -4.81
C ALA A 164 -4.33 -31.76 -4.53
N ALA A 165 -4.57 -33.03 -4.23
CA ALA A 165 -5.90 -33.52 -3.87
C ALA A 165 -6.41 -32.97 -2.52
N TYR A 166 -5.51 -32.52 -1.64
CA TYR A 166 -5.88 -31.93 -0.35
C TYR A 166 -6.58 -30.57 -0.51
N VAL A 167 -6.21 -29.81 -1.52
CA VAL A 167 -6.72 -28.45 -1.76
C VAL A 167 -8.16 -28.45 -2.28
N GLN A 168 -8.66 -29.57 -2.79
CA GLN A 168 -10.03 -29.76 -3.29
C GLN A 168 -10.43 -28.84 -4.46
N ILE A 169 -9.48 -28.49 -5.33
CA ILE A 169 -9.74 -27.74 -6.55
C ILE A 169 -9.64 -28.68 -7.77
N GLN A 170 -10.66 -28.64 -8.62
CA GLN A 170 -10.75 -29.47 -9.81
C GLN A 170 -10.17 -28.77 -11.05
N LYS A 171 -10.65 -27.54 -11.32
CA LYS A 171 -10.19 -26.70 -12.44
C LYS A 171 -10.40 -25.22 -12.11
N ILE A 172 -9.72 -24.36 -12.86
CA ILE A 172 -9.95 -22.90 -12.86
C ILE A 172 -10.21 -22.54 -14.31
N GLU A 173 -11.33 -21.90 -14.58
CA GLU A 173 -11.74 -21.54 -15.94
C GLU A 173 -12.69 -20.33 -15.92
N ASN A 174 -12.48 -19.37 -16.83
CA ASN A 174 -13.23 -18.10 -16.89
C ASN A 174 -13.20 -17.28 -15.59
N GLY A 175 -12.09 -17.33 -14.85
CA GLY A 175 -11.92 -16.69 -13.56
C GLY A 175 -12.78 -17.31 -12.45
N ILE A 176 -13.26 -18.54 -12.62
CA ILE A 176 -14.07 -19.30 -11.66
C ILE A 176 -13.29 -20.51 -11.19
N VAL A 177 -13.25 -20.73 -9.90
CA VAL A 177 -12.63 -21.89 -9.26
C VAL A 177 -13.70 -22.98 -9.07
N TYR A 178 -13.48 -24.13 -9.69
CA TYR A 178 -14.32 -25.33 -9.58
C TYR A 178 -13.76 -26.25 -8.51
N THR A 179 -14.56 -26.55 -7.51
CA THR A 179 -14.12 -27.42 -6.42
C THR A 179 -14.53 -28.89 -6.65
N THR A 180 -13.82 -29.82 -6.02
CA THR A 180 -14.12 -31.27 -6.11
C THR A 180 -15.48 -31.65 -5.47
N ASP A 181 -16.06 -30.80 -4.65
CA ASP A 181 -17.40 -30.94 -4.07
C ASP A 181 -18.47 -30.16 -4.89
N HIS A 182 -18.21 -29.90 -6.17
CA HIS A 182 -19.13 -29.28 -7.15
C HIS A 182 -19.63 -27.89 -6.73
N ARG A 183 -18.75 -27.03 -6.22
CA ARG A 183 -19.05 -25.62 -5.94
C ARG A 183 -18.31 -24.73 -6.92
N PHE A 184 -18.91 -23.59 -7.24
CA PHE A 184 -18.38 -22.59 -8.15
C PHE A 184 -18.07 -21.33 -7.37
N ILE A 185 -16.85 -20.84 -7.47
CA ILE A 185 -16.35 -19.74 -6.63
C ILE A 185 -15.69 -18.69 -7.51
N LYS A 186 -16.05 -17.42 -7.30
CA LYS A 186 -15.41 -16.26 -7.91
C LYS A 186 -14.62 -15.50 -6.87
N ILE A 187 -13.39 -15.13 -7.23
CA ILE A 187 -12.48 -14.36 -6.38
C ILE A 187 -12.26 -13.00 -7.05
N LEU A 188 -12.46 -11.91 -6.32
CA LEU A 188 -12.18 -10.54 -6.75
C LEU A 188 -11.11 -9.93 -5.87
N GLU A 189 -10.08 -9.36 -6.46
CA GLU A 189 -9.08 -8.60 -5.74
C GLU A 189 -9.50 -7.13 -5.68
N ILE A 190 -9.49 -6.55 -4.48
CA ILE A 190 -9.98 -5.22 -4.18
C ILE A 190 -8.82 -4.31 -3.80
N VAL A 191 -8.73 -3.16 -4.44
CA VAL A 191 -7.82 -2.09 -4.01
C VAL A 191 -8.50 -1.33 -2.88
N PRO A 192 -7.91 -1.31 -1.67
CA PRO A 192 -8.48 -0.62 -0.52
C PRO A 192 -8.37 0.91 -0.65
N ILE A 193 -9.06 1.61 0.25
CA ILE A 193 -8.95 3.07 0.41
C ILE A 193 -8.37 3.39 1.78
N ASN A 194 -7.87 4.60 1.98
CA ASN A 194 -7.49 5.06 3.31
C ASN A 194 -8.75 5.51 4.08
N PHE A 195 -9.51 4.54 4.60
CA PHE A 195 -10.80 4.78 5.24
C PHE A 195 -10.68 5.63 6.51
N LEU A 196 -9.62 5.41 7.31
CA LEU A 196 -9.45 6.06 8.61
C LEU A 196 -9.14 7.56 8.50
N LEU A 197 -8.55 8.00 7.39
CA LEU A 197 -8.28 9.41 7.11
C LEU A 197 -9.48 10.14 6.48
N ARG A 198 -10.57 9.44 6.16
CA ARG A 198 -11.78 10.08 5.60
C ARG A 198 -12.57 10.78 6.70
N SER A 199 -13.28 11.84 6.32
CA SER A 199 -14.20 12.54 7.21
C SER A 199 -15.31 11.61 7.72
N ALA A 200 -15.87 11.87 8.89
CA ALA A 200 -16.99 11.08 9.45
C ALA A 200 -18.17 10.95 8.47
N ARG A 201 -18.46 12.01 7.71
CA ARG A 201 -19.50 12.00 6.67
C ARG A 201 -19.16 11.05 5.53
N GLU A 202 -17.93 11.07 5.05
CA GLU A 202 -17.48 10.15 3.99
C GLU A 202 -17.46 8.70 4.47
N GLN A 203 -16.99 8.44 5.68
CA GLN A 203 -17.02 7.11 6.29
C GLN A 203 -18.45 6.56 6.35
N ARG A 204 -19.43 7.38 6.78
CA ARG A 204 -20.85 7.01 6.75
C ARG A 204 -21.33 6.69 5.33
N ASN A 205 -21.01 7.50 4.35
CA ASN A 205 -21.40 7.27 2.96
C ASN A 205 -20.83 5.97 2.40
N ILE A 206 -19.58 5.64 2.73
CA ILE A 206 -18.94 4.38 2.36
C ILE A 206 -19.68 3.20 2.99
N VAL A 207 -19.99 3.27 4.29
CA VAL A 207 -20.76 2.22 4.98
C VAL A 207 -22.16 2.05 4.36
N TYR A 208 -22.87 3.14 4.03
CA TYR A 208 -24.16 3.07 3.36
C TYR A 208 -24.08 2.46 1.96
N SER A 209 -23.04 2.75 1.20
CA SER A 209 -22.82 2.13 -0.11
C SER A 209 -22.53 0.63 0.04
N PHE A 210 -21.79 0.24 1.08
CA PHE A 210 -21.52 -1.15 1.38
C PHE A 210 -22.78 -1.89 1.91
N ILE A 211 -23.63 -1.25 2.68
CA ILE A 211 -24.98 -1.77 3.05
C ILE A 211 -25.77 -2.10 1.80
N SER A 212 -25.79 -1.18 0.83
CA SER A 212 -26.51 -1.37 -0.42
C SER A 212 -25.98 -2.57 -1.20
N TYR A 213 -24.68 -2.76 -1.21
CA TYR A 213 -24.05 -3.98 -1.77
C TYR A 213 -24.48 -5.25 -1.02
N LEU A 214 -24.39 -5.26 0.30
CA LEU A 214 -24.70 -6.47 1.10
C LEU A 214 -26.14 -6.95 0.88
N LYS A 215 -27.10 -6.06 0.67
CA LYS A 215 -28.50 -6.41 0.42
C LYS A 215 -28.72 -7.24 -0.87
N ILE A 216 -27.83 -7.07 -1.87
CA ILE A 216 -27.93 -7.73 -3.17
C ILE A 216 -26.83 -8.79 -3.40
N ALA A 217 -25.86 -8.85 -2.50
CA ALA A 217 -24.74 -9.77 -2.57
C ALA A 217 -25.19 -11.23 -2.48
N PRO A 218 -24.40 -12.19 -2.96
CA PRO A 218 -24.61 -13.61 -2.71
C PRO A 218 -24.80 -13.93 -1.23
N VAL A 219 -25.51 -15.02 -0.94
CA VAL A 219 -25.89 -15.42 0.44
C VAL A 219 -24.68 -15.64 1.32
N LYS A 220 -23.60 -16.22 0.75
CA LYS A 220 -22.34 -16.47 1.44
C LYS A 220 -21.23 -15.66 0.83
N LEU A 221 -20.56 -14.92 1.67
CA LEU A 221 -19.37 -14.12 1.33
C LEU A 221 -18.22 -14.51 2.25
N GLN A 222 -17.02 -14.57 1.69
CA GLN A 222 -15.79 -14.57 2.45
C GLN A 222 -14.97 -13.36 2.01
N ILE A 223 -14.61 -12.52 2.97
CA ILE A 223 -13.65 -11.45 2.72
C ILE A 223 -12.34 -11.90 3.34
N LYS A 224 -11.30 -11.98 2.52
CA LYS A 224 -10.00 -12.43 2.95
C LYS A 224 -8.97 -11.34 2.79
N VAL A 225 -8.23 -11.09 3.87
CA VAL A 225 -7.05 -10.21 3.86
C VAL A 225 -5.83 -11.08 4.06
N ILE A 226 -4.88 -11.01 3.13
CA ILE A 226 -3.60 -11.71 3.21
C ILE A 226 -2.52 -10.67 3.43
N THR A 227 -1.72 -10.85 4.48
CA THR A 227 -0.55 -10.02 4.74
C THR A 227 0.71 -10.76 4.31
N LYS A 228 1.58 -10.09 3.59
CA LYS A 228 2.86 -10.63 3.13
C LYS A 228 3.92 -9.55 3.29
N ARG A 229 5.17 -9.94 3.52
CA ARG A 229 6.29 -9.00 3.36
C ARG A 229 6.29 -8.45 1.94
N ALA A 230 6.52 -7.15 1.80
CA ALA A 230 6.51 -6.51 0.49
C ALA A 230 7.59 -7.12 -0.41
N ASP A 231 7.21 -7.52 -1.63
CA ASP A 231 8.16 -8.02 -2.61
C ASP A 231 8.89 -6.85 -3.27
N MET A 232 10.13 -6.66 -2.84
CA MET A 232 11.03 -5.63 -3.35
C MET A 232 11.89 -6.10 -4.53
N ASN A 233 11.79 -7.37 -4.94
CA ASN A 233 12.70 -7.94 -5.92
C ASN A 233 12.63 -7.21 -7.25
N ARG A 234 11.43 -6.87 -7.74
CA ARG A 234 11.25 -6.10 -8.98
C ARG A 234 11.91 -4.73 -8.91
N HIS A 235 11.68 -4.00 -7.82
CA HIS A 235 12.29 -2.68 -7.62
C HIS A 235 13.81 -2.77 -7.49
N ILE A 236 14.32 -3.74 -6.74
CA ILE A 236 15.77 -4.02 -6.60
C ILE A 236 16.39 -4.37 -7.96
N GLU A 237 15.72 -5.17 -8.78
CA GLU A 237 16.21 -5.52 -10.13
C GLU A 237 16.23 -4.31 -11.07
N THR A 238 15.22 -3.45 -10.97
CA THR A 238 15.19 -2.20 -11.74
C THR A 238 16.35 -1.29 -11.34
N VAL A 239 16.56 -1.05 -10.05
CA VAL A 239 17.71 -0.26 -9.57
C VAL A 239 19.05 -0.88 -9.99
N ARG A 240 19.17 -2.21 -10.00
CA ARG A 240 20.39 -2.88 -10.50
C ARG A 240 20.61 -2.67 -12.00
N ARG A 241 19.55 -2.67 -12.81
CA ARG A 241 19.63 -2.37 -14.25
C ARG A 241 20.05 -0.92 -14.47
N GLU A 242 19.46 0.02 -13.74
CA GLU A 242 19.82 1.43 -13.79
C GLU A 242 21.30 1.62 -13.37
N MET A 243 21.74 0.96 -12.31
CA MET A 243 23.15 0.99 -11.84
C MET A 243 24.13 0.44 -12.89
N ALA A 244 23.75 -0.59 -13.63
CA ALA A 244 24.60 -1.15 -14.69
C ALA A 244 24.79 -0.19 -15.88
N GLN A 245 23.84 0.71 -16.11
CA GLN A 245 23.87 1.73 -17.18
C GLN A 245 24.50 3.05 -16.73
N GLU A 246 24.65 3.28 -15.41
CA GLU A 246 25.19 4.52 -14.86
C GLU A 246 26.70 4.58 -15.04
N THR A 247 27.19 5.68 -15.57
CA THR A 247 28.64 5.92 -15.81
C THR A 247 29.32 6.63 -14.65
N ASN A 248 28.56 7.38 -13.84
CA ASN A 248 29.09 8.15 -12.73
C ASN A 248 29.28 7.24 -11.50
N GLU A 249 30.55 7.11 -11.05
CA GLU A 249 30.93 6.26 -9.92
C GLU A 249 30.28 6.69 -8.59
N SER A 250 30.18 7.99 -8.33
CA SER A 250 29.54 8.52 -7.13
C SER A 250 28.04 8.21 -7.11
N CYS A 251 27.38 8.25 -8.27
CA CYS A 251 25.98 7.87 -8.40
C CYS A 251 25.79 6.36 -8.16
N ARG A 252 26.72 5.52 -8.65
CA ARG A 252 26.71 4.07 -8.37
C ARG A 252 26.82 3.76 -6.88
N MET A 253 27.71 4.45 -6.17
CA MET A 253 27.83 4.31 -4.71
C MET A 253 26.52 4.64 -3.98
N GLN A 254 25.82 5.67 -4.40
CA GLN A 254 24.50 6.02 -3.84
C GLN A 254 23.45 4.98 -4.20
N GLN A 255 23.47 4.39 -5.40
CA GLN A 255 22.58 3.28 -5.77
C GLN A 255 22.84 2.04 -4.92
N GLU A 256 24.10 1.71 -4.62
CA GLU A 256 24.44 0.60 -3.73
C GLU A 256 23.94 0.82 -2.30
N ASP A 257 24.11 2.01 -1.77
CA ASP A 257 23.65 2.37 -0.43
C ASP A 257 22.11 2.34 -0.35
N TYR A 258 21.43 2.83 -1.38
CA TYR A 258 19.99 2.72 -1.50
C TYR A 258 19.52 1.26 -1.58
N LEU A 259 20.21 0.39 -2.29
CA LEU A 259 19.90 -1.04 -2.29
C LEU A 259 20.02 -1.67 -0.90
N LYS A 260 20.96 -1.21 -0.07
CA LYS A 260 21.07 -1.63 1.34
C LYS A 260 19.86 -1.15 2.15
N LEU A 261 19.43 0.11 1.95
CA LEU A 261 18.24 0.66 2.58
C LEU A 261 16.99 -0.16 2.19
N LEU A 262 16.77 -0.42 0.90
CA LEU A 262 15.65 -1.21 0.41
C LEU A 262 15.61 -2.61 1.02
N LYS A 263 16.75 -3.30 1.06
CA LYS A 263 16.85 -4.62 1.70
C LYS A 263 16.53 -4.56 3.19
N LYS A 264 17.02 -3.54 3.90
CA LYS A 264 16.75 -3.35 5.33
C LYS A 264 15.26 -3.13 5.58
N LEU A 265 14.61 -2.24 4.81
CA LEU A 265 13.18 -1.95 4.94
C LEU A 265 12.34 -3.16 4.54
N GLY A 266 12.63 -3.81 3.42
CA GLY A 266 11.90 -4.99 2.94
C GLY A 266 11.97 -6.18 3.90
N SER A 267 13.09 -6.35 4.62
CA SER A 267 13.26 -7.46 5.56
C SER A 267 12.61 -7.25 6.93
N LYS A 268 12.41 -5.99 7.36
CA LYS A 268 12.00 -5.68 8.74
C LYS A 268 10.69 -4.90 8.86
N GLU A 269 10.40 -4.00 7.94
CA GLU A 269 9.36 -2.99 8.14
C GLU A 269 8.24 -3.05 7.10
N ALA A 270 8.52 -3.53 5.89
CA ALA A 270 7.59 -3.44 4.77
C ALA A 270 6.58 -4.60 4.75
N ILE A 271 5.31 -4.27 4.87
CA ILE A 271 4.20 -5.20 4.80
C ILE A 271 3.30 -4.80 3.62
N ALA A 272 2.97 -5.76 2.77
CA ALA A 272 1.97 -5.62 1.71
C ALA A 272 0.71 -6.40 2.08
N ARG A 273 -0.45 -5.84 1.76
CA ARG A 273 -1.76 -6.45 2.03
C ARG A 273 -2.53 -6.60 0.74
N ARG A 274 -3.12 -7.79 0.56
CA ARG A 274 -4.03 -8.04 -0.56
C ARG A 274 -5.42 -8.35 -0.01
N PHE A 275 -6.43 -7.77 -0.61
CA PHE A 275 -7.81 -7.87 -0.18
C PHE A 275 -8.62 -8.62 -1.23
N PHE A 276 -9.34 -9.64 -0.80
CA PHE A 276 -10.13 -10.48 -1.69
C PHE A 276 -11.57 -10.56 -1.21
N LEU A 277 -12.49 -10.38 -2.14
CA LEU A 277 -13.91 -10.67 -1.97
C LEU A 277 -14.23 -11.96 -2.72
N ILE A 278 -14.67 -12.98 -1.99
CA ILE A 278 -14.88 -14.32 -2.49
C ILE A 278 -16.36 -14.65 -2.38
N MET A 279 -16.92 -15.15 -3.48
CA MET A 279 -18.35 -15.41 -3.64
C MET A 279 -18.58 -16.84 -4.10
N GLU A 280 -19.60 -17.51 -3.51
CA GLU A 280 -20.05 -18.84 -3.92
C GLU A 280 -21.36 -18.73 -4.71
N TYR A 281 -21.50 -19.47 -5.79
CA TYR A 281 -22.76 -19.63 -6.50
C TYR A 281 -23.73 -20.52 -5.69
N GLU A 282 -24.96 -20.07 -5.55
CA GLU A 282 -26.04 -20.88 -4.98
C GLU A 282 -27.07 -21.20 -6.05
N PRO A 283 -27.30 -22.51 -6.35
CA PRO A 283 -28.27 -22.91 -7.35
C PRO A 283 -29.69 -22.48 -6.93
N LEU A 284 -30.45 -21.94 -7.87
CA LEU A 284 -31.86 -21.63 -7.64
C LEU A 284 -32.66 -22.92 -7.40
N PRO A 285 -33.68 -22.93 -6.52
CA PRO A 285 -34.53 -24.09 -6.31
C PRO A 285 -35.17 -24.54 -7.64
N GLY A 286 -34.91 -25.76 -8.07
CA GLY A 286 -35.40 -26.33 -9.31
C GLY A 286 -34.49 -26.16 -10.54
N ALA A 287 -33.27 -25.65 -10.40
CA ALA A 287 -32.28 -25.61 -11.48
C ALA A 287 -31.95 -27.03 -11.98
N LYS A 288 -31.85 -27.16 -13.32
CA LYS A 288 -31.47 -28.44 -13.95
C LYS A 288 -29.95 -28.58 -13.92
N LYS A 289 -29.43 -29.71 -13.50
CA LYS A 289 -27.99 -30.00 -13.41
C LYS A 289 -27.24 -29.78 -14.72
N ASP A 290 -27.86 -30.02 -15.87
CA ASP A 290 -27.23 -29.88 -17.18
C ASP A 290 -26.94 -28.42 -17.59
N ARG A 291 -27.54 -27.43 -16.91
CA ARG A 291 -27.31 -25.99 -17.12
C ARG A 291 -26.63 -25.29 -15.95
N GLU A 292 -26.37 -26.01 -14.87
CA GLU A 292 -25.86 -25.45 -13.61
C GLU A 292 -24.53 -24.71 -13.81
N GLU A 293 -23.65 -25.24 -14.65
CA GLU A 293 -22.34 -24.62 -14.94
C GLU A 293 -22.49 -23.29 -15.69
N ALA A 294 -23.32 -23.22 -16.71
CA ALA A 294 -23.56 -22.00 -17.48
C ALA A 294 -24.28 -20.94 -16.63
N ASP A 295 -25.24 -21.37 -15.83
CA ASP A 295 -25.97 -20.49 -14.88
C ASP A 295 -25.05 -19.98 -13.79
N ALA A 296 -24.13 -20.80 -13.26
CA ALA A 296 -23.12 -20.41 -12.30
C ALA A 296 -22.16 -19.36 -12.87
N ILE A 297 -21.66 -19.57 -14.09
CA ILE A 297 -20.76 -18.61 -14.78
C ILE A 297 -21.46 -17.25 -14.93
N SER A 298 -22.68 -17.26 -15.51
CA SER A 298 -23.44 -16.03 -15.74
C SER A 298 -23.77 -15.29 -14.45
N SER A 299 -24.22 -16.02 -13.44
CA SER A 299 -24.59 -15.46 -12.13
C SER A 299 -23.40 -14.88 -11.39
N LEU A 300 -22.25 -15.59 -11.35
CA LEU A 300 -21.03 -15.11 -10.69
C LEU A 300 -20.40 -13.94 -11.41
N GLN A 301 -20.43 -13.91 -12.75
CA GLN A 301 -19.96 -12.74 -13.50
C GLN A 301 -20.84 -11.51 -13.25
N THR A 302 -22.16 -11.70 -13.17
CA THR A 302 -23.09 -10.62 -12.83
C THR A 302 -22.86 -10.13 -11.40
N ALA A 303 -22.70 -11.03 -10.44
CA ALA A 303 -22.37 -10.70 -9.05
C ALA A 303 -21.04 -9.95 -8.94
N ALA A 304 -20.02 -10.34 -9.72
CA ALA A 304 -18.72 -9.67 -9.77
C ALA A 304 -18.84 -8.23 -10.31
N ARG A 305 -19.57 -8.01 -11.41
CA ARG A 305 -19.82 -6.67 -11.96
C ARG A 305 -20.60 -5.80 -10.98
N THR A 306 -21.58 -6.37 -10.32
CA THR A 306 -22.38 -5.69 -9.29
C THR A 306 -21.51 -5.29 -8.11
N ALA A 307 -20.69 -6.20 -7.59
CA ALA A 307 -19.73 -5.90 -6.53
C ALA A 307 -18.78 -4.77 -6.94
N ALA A 308 -18.20 -4.82 -8.15
CA ALA A 308 -17.31 -3.79 -8.65
C ALA A 308 -17.97 -2.40 -8.72
N ASN A 309 -19.25 -2.33 -9.14
CA ASN A 309 -19.97 -1.07 -9.23
C ASN A 309 -20.24 -0.45 -7.84
N TYR A 310 -20.68 -1.25 -6.87
CA TYR A 310 -20.95 -0.75 -5.52
C TYR A 310 -19.65 -0.43 -4.76
N LEU A 311 -18.61 -1.24 -4.91
CA LEU A 311 -17.31 -0.95 -4.32
C LEU A 311 -16.69 0.34 -4.89
N ARG A 312 -16.93 0.63 -6.19
CA ARG A 312 -16.53 1.91 -6.77
C ARG A 312 -17.26 3.09 -6.11
N GLN A 313 -18.51 2.94 -5.71
CA GLN A 313 -19.21 3.96 -4.93
C GLN A 313 -18.64 4.13 -3.53
N CYS A 314 -18.05 3.07 -2.96
CA CYS A 314 -17.26 3.16 -1.73
C CYS A 314 -15.89 3.82 -1.93
N GLY A 315 -15.48 4.09 -3.17
CA GLY A 315 -14.14 4.61 -3.51
C GLY A 315 -13.10 3.53 -3.80
N ASN A 316 -13.45 2.25 -3.68
CA ASN A 316 -12.55 1.14 -4.02
C ASN A 316 -12.51 0.88 -5.53
N SER A 317 -11.47 0.20 -5.98
CA SER A 317 -11.44 -0.38 -7.32
C SER A 317 -11.21 -1.89 -7.25
N VAL A 318 -11.66 -2.60 -8.27
CA VAL A 318 -11.37 -4.03 -8.46
C VAL A 318 -10.20 -4.13 -9.41
N VAL A 319 -9.20 -4.91 -9.06
CA VAL A 319 -8.04 -5.16 -9.92
C VAL A 319 -8.50 -5.89 -11.17
N GLN A 320 -8.16 -5.35 -12.32
CA GLN A 320 -8.43 -6.00 -13.60
C GLN A 320 -7.18 -6.77 -14.02
N HIS A 321 -7.28 -8.09 -14.10
CA HIS A 321 -6.22 -8.95 -14.57
C HIS A 321 -6.43 -9.27 -16.06
N GLU A 322 -5.37 -9.32 -16.84
CA GLU A 322 -5.42 -9.74 -18.25
C GLU A 322 -5.87 -11.21 -18.34
N ASN A 323 -5.44 -12.03 -17.39
CA ASN A 323 -5.83 -13.45 -17.28
C ASN A 323 -6.36 -13.71 -15.85
N GLU A 324 -7.69 -13.78 -15.72
CA GLU A 324 -8.35 -14.04 -14.42
C GLU A 324 -8.06 -15.44 -13.86
N ASP A 325 -7.82 -16.42 -14.73
CA ASP A 325 -7.51 -17.81 -14.31
C ASP A 325 -6.13 -17.88 -13.68
N GLU A 326 -5.16 -17.21 -14.27
CA GLU A 326 -3.80 -17.09 -13.75
C GLU A 326 -3.79 -16.34 -12.41
N ALA A 327 -4.51 -15.24 -12.34
CA ALA A 327 -4.60 -14.44 -11.11
C ALA A 327 -5.21 -15.23 -9.94
N ALA A 328 -6.26 -16.01 -10.19
CA ALA A 328 -6.85 -16.89 -9.17
C ALA A 328 -5.87 -17.99 -8.72
N ALA A 329 -5.13 -18.58 -9.66
CA ALA A 329 -4.13 -19.60 -9.37
C ALA A 329 -2.92 -19.01 -8.61
N GLU A 330 -2.45 -17.83 -8.98
CA GLU A 330 -1.38 -17.10 -8.27
C GLU A 330 -1.78 -16.77 -6.83
N MET A 331 -3.02 -16.33 -6.62
CA MET A 331 -3.55 -16.07 -5.29
C MET A 331 -3.51 -17.34 -4.42
N LEU A 332 -3.95 -18.48 -4.96
CA LEU A 332 -3.90 -19.76 -4.27
C LEU A 332 -2.46 -20.21 -3.98
N TYR A 333 -1.55 -20.00 -4.92
CA TYR A 333 -0.13 -20.26 -4.73
C TYR A 333 0.47 -19.38 -3.60
N THR A 334 0.21 -18.10 -3.63
CA THR A 334 0.68 -17.15 -2.61
C THR A 334 0.17 -17.51 -1.22
N PHE A 335 -1.07 -18.00 -1.12
CA PHE A 335 -1.66 -18.43 0.14
C PHE A 335 -1.05 -19.72 0.68
N LEU A 336 -0.93 -20.74 -0.17
CA LEU A 336 -0.51 -22.09 0.24
C LEU A 336 1.01 -22.25 0.34
N CYS A 337 1.77 -21.57 -0.49
CA CYS A 337 3.23 -21.61 -0.56
C CYS A 337 3.84 -20.26 -0.20
N ARG A 338 3.46 -19.71 0.96
CA ARG A 338 3.80 -18.35 1.39
C ARG A 338 5.29 -18.01 1.26
N ARG A 339 6.15 -18.90 1.73
CA ARG A 339 7.61 -18.72 1.68
C ARG A 339 8.14 -18.82 0.24
N GLU A 340 7.78 -19.88 -0.47
CA GLU A 340 8.26 -20.12 -1.84
C GLU A 340 7.79 -19.03 -2.81
N SER A 341 6.56 -18.53 -2.65
CA SER A 341 6.01 -17.47 -3.49
C SER A 341 6.72 -16.11 -3.33
N THR A 342 7.59 -15.95 -2.34
CA THR A 342 8.44 -14.75 -2.20
C THR A 342 9.66 -14.82 -3.08
N ASP A 343 10.21 -16.03 -3.27
CA ASP A 343 11.46 -16.24 -4.01
C ASP A 343 11.21 -16.65 -5.47
N ILE A 344 10.11 -17.38 -5.73
CA ILE A 344 9.78 -17.95 -7.04
C ILE A 344 8.46 -17.35 -7.54
N PRO A 345 8.47 -16.51 -8.57
CA PRO A 345 7.26 -16.03 -9.22
C PRO A 345 6.40 -17.18 -9.76
N PHE A 346 5.07 -16.97 -9.78
CA PHE A 346 4.12 -18.01 -10.18
C PHE A 346 4.38 -18.56 -11.59
N LEU A 347 4.69 -17.70 -12.57
CA LEU A 347 5.03 -18.10 -13.95
C LEU A 347 6.26 -19.03 -14.01
N GLN A 348 7.25 -18.77 -13.19
CA GLN A 348 8.44 -19.61 -13.11
C GLN A 348 8.10 -20.99 -12.51
N ARG A 349 7.22 -21.01 -11.48
CA ARG A 349 6.72 -22.27 -10.91
C ARG A 349 5.94 -23.09 -11.95
N ILE A 350 5.05 -22.46 -12.72
CA ILE A 350 4.35 -23.13 -13.82
C ILE A 350 5.35 -23.77 -14.77
N SER A 351 6.35 -23.01 -15.20
CA SER A 351 7.40 -23.48 -16.11
C SER A 351 8.17 -24.68 -15.55
N HIS A 352 8.53 -24.67 -14.26
CA HIS A 352 9.21 -25.78 -13.60
C HIS A 352 8.35 -27.03 -13.52
N ILE A 353 7.07 -26.90 -13.14
CA ILE A 353 6.16 -28.04 -13.03
C ILE A 353 5.89 -28.63 -14.40
N THR A 354 5.55 -27.81 -15.39
CA THR A 354 5.31 -28.23 -16.78
C THR A 354 6.52 -28.96 -17.35
N SER A 355 7.73 -28.41 -17.17
CA SER A 355 8.98 -29.06 -17.61
C SER A 355 9.16 -30.45 -16.97
N ASN A 356 8.83 -30.62 -15.68
CA ASN A 356 8.95 -31.89 -14.99
C ASN A 356 7.97 -32.95 -15.53
N TYR A 357 6.73 -32.54 -15.86
CA TYR A 357 5.73 -33.40 -16.46
C TYR A 357 6.09 -33.81 -17.89
N ILE A 358 6.58 -32.88 -18.71
CA ILE A 358 7.07 -33.15 -20.07
C ILE A 358 8.26 -34.12 -20.03
N LYS A 359 9.22 -33.90 -19.10
CA LYS A 359 10.34 -34.83 -18.92
C LYS A 359 9.93 -36.23 -18.50
N ALA A 360 8.79 -36.36 -17.82
CA ALA A 360 8.19 -37.63 -17.45
C ALA A 360 7.35 -38.26 -18.55
N GLY A 361 7.22 -37.59 -19.69
CA GLY A 361 6.46 -38.09 -20.86
C GLY A 361 4.95 -37.90 -20.74
N CYS A 362 4.48 -37.00 -19.88
CA CYS A 362 3.06 -36.63 -19.75
C CYS A 362 2.72 -35.45 -20.64
N SER A 363 1.50 -35.38 -21.13
CA SER A 363 0.99 -34.20 -21.84
C SER A 363 0.69 -33.07 -20.85
N ILE A 364 0.66 -31.82 -21.34
CA ILE A 364 0.35 -30.64 -20.51
C ILE A 364 -1.06 -30.75 -19.94
N ASP A 365 -2.02 -31.24 -20.72
CA ASP A 365 -3.42 -31.40 -20.31
C ASP A 365 -3.63 -32.41 -19.18
N GLU A 366 -2.64 -33.25 -18.91
CA GLU A 366 -2.69 -34.22 -17.80
C GLU A 366 -2.21 -33.69 -16.46
N ILE A 367 -1.73 -32.41 -16.40
CA ILE A 367 -1.23 -31.82 -15.18
C ILE A 367 -2.41 -31.43 -14.30
N PRO A 368 -2.53 -31.97 -13.05
CA PRO A 368 -3.56 -31.53 -12.12
C PRO A 368 -3.35 -30.05 -11.75
N VAL A 369 -4.39 -29.25 -11.86
CA VAL A 369 -4.33 -27.80 -11.54
C VAL A 369 -3.81 -27.57 -10.14
N GLY A 370 -4.18 -28.43 -9.18
CA GLY A 370 -3.70 -28.37 -7.79
C GLY A 370 -2.18 -28.45 -7.64
N ASP A 371 -1.44 -29.06 -8.58
CA ASP A 371 0.03 -29.17 -8.49
C ASP A 371 0.74 -27.81 -8.61
N PHE A 372 0.11 -26.85 -9.30
CA PHE A 372 0.70 -25.52 -9.47
C PHE A 372 0.76 -24.72 -8.16
N PHE A 373 -0.12 -24.99 -7.21
CA PHE A 373 -0.20 -24.27 -5.93
C PHE A 373 -0.12 -25.14 -4.67
N ALA A 374 0.01 -26.46 -4.83
CA ALA A 374 0.16 -27.36 -3.67
C ALA A 374 1.55 -27.19 -3.03
N PRO A 375 1.62 -27.13 -1.67
CA PRO A 375 2.89 -27.06 -0.95
C PRO A 375 3.67 -28.39 -1.10
N SER A 376 4.95 -28.37 -0.71
CA SER A 376 5.80 -29.57 -0.71
C SER A 376 5.61 -30.43 0.52
N GLN A 377 5.27 -29.83 1.66
CA GLN A 377 5.05 -30.52 2.93
C GLN A 377 3.98 -29.87 3.78
N LEU A 378 3.10 -30.71 4.38
CA LEU A 378 2.12 -30.31 5.39
C LEU A 378 2.31 -31.17 6.64
N ASP A 379 2.56 -30.54 7.78
CA ASP A 379 2.73 -31.22 9.05
C ASP A 379 1.61 -30.88 10.03
N PHE A 380 0.82 -31.89 10.40
CA PHE A 380 -0.30 -31.82 11.36
C PHE A 380 0.03 -32.56 12.67
N THR A 381 1.30 -32.68 13.02
CA THR A 381 1.69 -33.43 14.22
C THR A 381 1.49 -32.67 15.51
N HIS A 382 1.39 -31.34 15.46
CA HIS A 382 1.21 -30.49 16.63
C HIS A 382 -0.25 -30.08 16.84
N GLY A 383 -0.68 -30.02 18.11
CA GLY A 383 -2.07 -29.72 18.48
C GLY A 383 -2.42 -28.22 18.47
N SER A 384 -1.45 -27.34 18.62
CA SER A 384 -1.63 -25.88 18.71
C SER A 384 -1.28 -25.14 17.40
N TYR A 385 -0.49 -25.73 16.53
CA TYR A 385 -0.07 -25.16 15.25
C TYR A 385 0.13 -26.25 14.19
N LEU A 386 0.27 -25.87 12.95
CA LEU A 386 0.72 -26.73 11.84
C LEU A 386 1.89 -26.08 11.12
N CYS A 387 2.61 -26.86 10.30
CA CYS A 387 3.72 -26.33 9.51
C CYS A 387 3.50 -26.64 8.03
N ILE A 388 3.68 -25.61 7.18
CA ILE A 388 3.62 -25.70 5.71
C ILE A 388 4.97 -25.22 5.17
N ASP A 389 5.73 -26.10 4.53
CA ASP A 389 7.04 -25.80 3.91
C ASP A 389 8.00 -25.01 4.82
N GLY A 390 7.99 -25.29 6.14
CA GLY A 390 8.83 -24.63 7.12
C GLY A 390 8.28 -23.30 7.68
N THR A 391 7.09 -22.88 7.27
CA THR A 391 6.34 -21.78 7.90
C THR A 391 5.32 -22.34 8.88
N TYR A 392 5.26 -21.78 10.08
CA TYR A 392 4.36 -22.21 11.15
C TYR A 392 3.08 -21.40 11.12
N TYR A 393 1.94 -22.07 11.30
CA TYR A 393 0.60 -21.51 11.24
C TYR A 393 -0.18 -21.83 12.50
N ALA A 394 -0.75 -20.81 13.14
CA ALA A 394 -1.73 -20.98 14.22
C ALA A 394 -3.02 -20.26 13.82
N TYR A 395 -4.14 -20.75 14.32
CA TYR A 395 -5.46 -20.19 14.03
C TYR A 395 -6.12 -19.74 15.31
N LEU A 396 -6.68 -18.52 15.23
CA LEU A 396 -7.45 -17.91 16.30
C LEU A 396 -8.87 -17.64 15.79
N LEU A 397 -9.87 -17.82 16.63
CA LEU A 397 -11.25 -17.47 16.32
C LEU A 397 -11.83 -16.53 17.39
N VAL A 398 -12.72 -15.66 17.00
CA VAL A 398 -13.50 -14.85 17.93
C VAL A 398 -14.75 -15.65 18.29
N PRO A 399 -14.91 -16.12 19.54
CA PRO A 399 -16.09 -16.90 19.92
C PRO A 399 -17.36 -16.04 19.88
N SER A 400 -18.51 -16.68 19.85
CA SER A 400 -19.81 -16.00 19.72
C SER A 400 -20.10 -14.96 20.82
N ASP A 401 -19.53 -15.13 21.99
CA ASP A 401 -19.62 -14.25 23.15
C ASP A 401 -18.41 -13.27 23.27
N GLY A 402 -17.41 -13.41 22.39
CA GLY A 402 -16.18 -12.62 22.41
C GLY A 402 -16.22 -11.31 21.62
N TYR A 403 -17.32 -10.96 21.00
CA TYR A 403 -17.46 -9.71 20.23
C TYR A 403 -17.92 -8.55 21.11
N LYS A 404 -17.36 -7.37 20.93
CA LYS A 404 -17.88 -6.14 21.49
C LYS A 404 -19.29 -5.85 20.98
N SER A 405 -20.18 -5.36 21.85
CA SER A 405 -21.58 -5.11 21.50
C SER A 405 -21.77 -3.85 20.66
N GLU A 406 -20.90 -2.86 20.80
CA GLU A 406 -20.89 -1.62 20.01
C GLU A 406 -19.51 -1.38 19.42
N VAL A 407 -19.47 -1.14 18.11
CA VAL A 407 -18.25 -0.93 17.35
C VAL A 407 -18.34 0.32 16.47
N SER A 408 -17.22 0.91 16.14
CA SER A 408 -17.13 1.98 15.14
C SER A 408 -17.09 1.42 13.72
N ALA A 409 -17.36 2.26 12.72
CA ALA A 409 -17.18 1.88 11.32
C ALA A 409 -15.72 1.49 11.04
N GLY A 410 -15.50 0.40 10.31
CA GLY A 410 -14.15 -0.06 9.95
C GLY A 410 -13.31 -0.56 11.12
N TRP A 411 -13.90 -1.00 12.22
CA TRP A 411 -13.21 -1.51 13.42
C TRP A 411 -12.26 -2.68 13.12
N LEU A 412 -12.50 -3.42 12.03
CA LEU A 412 -11.59 -4.48 11.57
C LEU A 412 -10.24 -3.94 11.08
N SER A 413 -10.10 -2.63 10.85
CA SER A 413 -8.82 -2.02 10.45
C SER A 413 -7.69 -2.31 11.43
N LEU A 414 -8.02 -2.45 12.72
CA LEU A 414 -7.08 -2.84 13.75
C LEU A 414 -6.45 -4.21 13.46
N LEU A 415 -7.28 -5.19 13.07
CA LEU A 415 -6.81 -6.53 12.71
C LEU A 415 -6.07 -6.55 11.37
N VAL A 416 -6.56 -5.78 10.40
CA VAL A 416 -5.93 -5.64 9.09
C VAL A 416 -4.52 -5.05 9.22
N ASN A 417 -4.31 -4.14 10.18
CA ASN A 417 -3.03 -3.46 10.42
C ASN A 417 -2.19 -4.08 11.54
N ALA A 418 -2.58 -5.24 12.06
CA ALA A 418 -1.94 -5.85 13.22
C ALA A 418 -0.49 -6.33 13.02
N GLY A 419 0.01 -6.37 11.80
CA GLY A 419 1.41 -6.69 11.53
C GLY A 419 1.62 -7.76 10.45
N ASP A 420 2.89 -8.17 10.28
CA ASP A 420 3.27 -9.22 9.35
C ASP A 420 2.79 -10.60 9.79
N GLY A 421 2.28 -11.35 8.83
CA GLY A 421 1.87 -12.74 9.05
C GLY A 421 0.51 -12.90 9.71
N ILE A 422 -0.31 -11.83 9.76
CA ILE A 422 -1.67 -11.88 10.30
C ILE A 422 -2.66 -11.80 9.15
N ASP A 423 -3.27 -12.92 8.78
CA ASP A 423 -4.34 -12.94 7.79
C ASP A 423 -5.71 -12.96 8.47
N LEU A 424 -6.69 -12.34 7.83
CA LEU A 424 -8.05 -12.23 8.34
C LEU A 424 -9.04 -12.83 7.35
N ASP A 425 -9.91 -13.71 7.83
CA ASP A 425 -11.06 -14.23 7.11
C ASP A 425 -12.35 -13.79 7.80
N VAL A 426 -13.17 -13.02 7.07
CA VAL A 426 -14.49 -12.58 7.52
C VAL A 426 -15.54 -13.33 6.72
N PHE A 427 -16.35 -14.15 7.39
CA PHE A 427 -17.44 -14.86 6.76
C PHE A 427 -18.76 -14.18 7.10
N LEU A 428 -19.52 -13.83 6.07
CA LEU A 428 -20.85 -13.28 6.17
C LEU A 428 -21.83 -14.24 5.50
N THR A 429 -22.79 -14.77 6.28
CA THR A 429 -23.79 -15.71 5.77
C THR A 429 -25.17 -15.14 6.01
N ARG A 430 -25.84 -14.68 4.94
CA ARG A 430 -27.20 -14.15 5.01
C ARG A 430 -28.19 -15.27 5.31
N GLN A 431 -29.15 -14.99 6.17
CA GLN A 431 -30.16 -15.96 6.59
C GLN A 431 -31.56 -15.59 6.03
N PRO A 432 -32.41 -16.61 5.71
CA PRO A 432 -33.76 -16.35 5.25
C PRO A 432 -34.58 -15.59 6.31
N LYS A 433 -35.07 -14.42 5.94
CA LYS A 433 -35.77 -13.47 6.83
C LYS A 433 -36.95 -14.10 7.58
N ASP A 434 -37.85 -14.78 6.86
CA ASP A 434 -39.04 -15.38 7.45
C ASP A 434 -38.73 -16.45 8.49
N ARG A 435 -37.67 -17.24 8.24
CA ARG A 435 -37.20 -18.26 9.20
C ARG A 435 -36.67 -17.59 10.46
N MET A 436 -35.93 -16.50 10.31
CA MET A 436 -35.33 -15.79 11.44
C MET A 436 -36.39 -15.07 12.28
N ILE A 437 -37.35 -14.38 11.67
CA ILE A 437 -38.45 -13.72 12.39
C ILE A 437 -39.21 -14.73 13.24
N ARG A 438 -39.52 -15.92 12.68
CA ARG A 438 -40.22 -17.00 13.46
C ARG A 438 -39.36 -17.50 14.62
N LYS A 439 -38.08 -17.76 14.38
CA LYS A 439 -37.15 -18.24 15.41
C LYS A 439 -36.97 -17.21 16.53
N LEU A 440 -36.78 -15.93 16.17
CA LEU A 440 -36.71 -14.82 17.10
C LEU A 440 -37.98 -14.67 17.94
N GLY A 441 -39.14 -14.70 17.29
CA GLY A 441 -40.41 -14.59 17.98
C GLY A 441 -40.68 -15.77 18.97
N GLN A 442 -40.24 -16.96 18.64
CA GLN A 442 -40.31 -18.11 19.53
C GLN A 442 -39.39 -17.96 20.74
N GLN A 443 -38.14 -17.54 20.51
CA GLN A 443 -37.17 -17.36 21.57
C GLN A 443 -37.53 -16.20 22.53
N LEU A 444 -38.03 -15.08 21.97
CA LEU A 444 -38.55 -13.99 22.79
C LEU A 444 -39.69 -14.39 23.71
N ARG A 445 -40.59 -15.26 23.23
CA ARG A 445 -41.66 -15.82 24.07
C ARG A 445 -41.13 -16.67 25.21
N ILE A 446 -40.12 -17.52 24.94
CA ILE A 446 -39.48 -18.35 25.95
C ILE A 446 -38.77 -17.49 27.00
N ASN A 447 -37.97 -16.49 26.57
CA ASN A 447 -37.23 -15.63 27.48
C ASN A 447 -38.17 -14.78 28.36
N ARG A 448 -39.29 -14.30 27.78
CA ARG A 448 -40.32 -13.57 28.54
C ARG A 448 -41.05 -14.44 29.57
N SER A 449 -41.26 -15.70 29.28
CA SER A 449 -41.85 -16.65 30.25
C SER A 449 -40.87 -16.83 31.42
N LYS A 450 -39.60 -17.05 31.12
CA LYS A 450 -38.54 -17.22 32.13
C LYS A 450 -38.37 -16.01 33.02
N ILE A 451 -38.33 -14.78 32.47
CA ILE A 451 -38.15 -13.56 33.26
C ILE A 451 -39.28 -13.33 34.27
N LYS A 452 -40.52 -13.82 33.99
CA LYS A 452 -41.63 -13.71 34.92
C LYS A 452 -41.50 -14.66 36.12
N GLU A 453 -40.67 -15.71 35.97
CA GLU A 453 -40.41 -16.70 37.02
C GLU A 453 -39.18 -16.40 37.85
N THR A 454 -38.38 -15.40 37.43
CA THR A 454 -37.09 -15.01 38.04
C THR A 454 -37.29 -13.75 38.90
N SER A 455 -36.70 -13.68 40.12
CA SER A 455 -36.79 -12.52 40.98
C SER A 455 -35.87 -11.40 40.48
N ASP A 456 -36.28 -10.12 40.66
CA ASP A 456 -35.53 -8.93 40.20
C ASP A 456 -34.13 -8.77 40.79
N THR A 457 -33.77 -9.53 41.81
CA THR A 457 -32.48 -9.50 42.53
C THR A 457 -31.48 -10.55 42.03
N ASN A 458 -31.82 -11.29 40.99
CA ASN A 458 -31.00 -12.39 40.50
C ASN A 458 -30.23 -11.99 39.22
N THR A 459 -28.95 -12.32 39.11
CA THR A 459 -28.11 -12.10 37.90
C THR A 459 -28.76 -12.68 36.62
N ASP A 460 -29.60 -13.73 36.75
CA ASP A 460 -30.38 -14.29 35.63
C ASP A 460 -31.40 -13.30 35.06
N PHE A 461 -31.88 -12.34 35.84
CA PHE A 461 -32.83 -11.34 35.39
C PHE A 461 -32.16 -10.36 34.39
N ASP A 462 -31.00 -9.86 34.73
CA ASP A 462 -30.24 -8.91 33.87
C ASP A 462 -29.83 -9.54 32.54
N ASP A 463 -29.39 -10.80 32.58
CA ASP A 463 -29.04 -11.54 31.37
C ASP A 463 -30.24 -11.81 30.44
N LEU A 464 -31.40 -12.19 31.06
CA LEU A 464 -32.62 -12.38 30.31
C LEU A 464 -33.19 -11.10 29.74
N ASP A 465 -33.11 -9.97 30.49
CA ASP A 465 -33.53 -8.66 30.01
C ASP A 465 -32.65 -8.18 28.85
N SER A 466 -31.34 -8.32 28.98
CA SER A 466 -30.38 -8.02 27.88
C SER A 466 -30.66 -8.87 26.63
N ALA A 467 -30.93 -10.17 26.81
CA ALA A 467 -31.29 -11.06 25.71
C ALA A 467 -32.63 -10.69 25.05
N ILE A 468 -33.59 -10.23 25.83
CA ILE A 468 -34.90 -9.74 25.33
C ILE A 468 -34.72 -8.46 24.54
N ARG A 469 -33.96 -7.48 25.06
CA ARG A 469 -33.67 -6.21 24.35
C ARG A 469 -32.95 -6.48 23.03
N SER A 470 -31.90 -7.32 23.03
CA SER A 470 -31.20 -7.74 21.82
C SER A 470 -32.10 -8.45 20.81
N GLY A 471 -33.03 -9.28 21.29
CA GLY A 471 -34.01 -9.95 20.45
C GLY A 471 -35.00 -8.98 19.80
N TYR A 472 -35.46 -7.96 20.53
CA TYR A 472 -36.28 -6.91 19.95
C TYR A 472 -35.51 -6.06 18.94
N PHE A 473 -34.30 -5.66 19.24
CA PHE A 473 -33.44 -4.95 18.31
C PHE A 473 -33.32 -5.68 16.97
N LEU A 474 -33.02 -6.99 17.00
CA LEU A 474 -32.92 -7.79 15.78
C LEU A 474 -34.26 -7.92 15.04
N LYS A 475 -35.36 -8.08 15.78
CA LYS A 475 -36.70 -8.19 15.19
C LYS A 475 -37.13 -6.86 14.56
N ASP A 476 -36.83 -5.75 15.20
CA ASP A 476 -37.14 -4.40 14.69
C ASP A 476 -36.35 -4.11 13.42
N GLY A 477 -35.03 -4.36 13.41
CA GLY A 477 -34.20 -4.21 12.21
C GLY A 477 -34.71 -5.06 11.03
N LEU A 478 -35.10 -6.31 11.28
CA LEU A 478 -35.72 -7.16 10.25
C LEU A 478 -37.05 -6.58 9.74
N SER A 479 -37.85 -5.95 10.59
CA SER A 479 -39.09 -5.25 10.20
C SER A 479 -38.81 -3.99 9.39
N ASN A 480 -37.70 -3.31 9.66
CA ASN A 480 -37.22 -2.12 8.98
C ASN A 480 -36.36 -2.41 7.74
N HIS A 481 -36.60 -3.53 7.05
CA HIS A 481 -35.91 -3.92 5.81
C HIS A 481 -34.42 -4.19 5.90
N GLU A 482 -33.89 -4.48 7.10
CA GLU A 482 -32.56 -5.06 7.23
C GLU A 482 -32.57 -6.59 7.01
N ASP A 483 -31.47 -7.16 6.59
CA ASP A 483 -31.23 -8.60 6.51
C ASP A 483 -30.47 -9.09 7.74
N PHE A 484 -30.61 -10.37 8.04
CA PHE A 484 -29.92 -11.02 9.13
C PHE A 484 -28.73 -11.82 8.62
N TYR A 485 -27.58 -11.64 9.24
CA TYR A 485 -26.34 -12.34 8.90
C TYR A 485 -25.79 -13.06 10.12
N TYR A 486 -25.09 -14.18 9.85
CA TYR A 486 -24.11 -14.71 10.76
C TYR A 486 -22.73 -14.17 10.34
N LEU A 487 -22.05 -13.51 11.27
CA LEU A 487 -20.67 -13.06 11.16
C LEU A 487 -19.76 -14.08 11.85
N ASN A 488 -18.68 -14.49 11.19
CA ASN A 488 -17.62 -15.29 11.77
C ASN A 488 -16.27 -14.68 11.39
N LEU A 489 -15.35 -14.63 12.37
CA LEU A 489 -13.97 -14.17 12.17
C LEU A 489 -13.00 -15.31 12.45
N LEU A 490 -12.11 -15.56 11.50
CA LEU A 490 -10.99 -16.48 11.63
C LEU A 490 -9.70 -15.72 11.36
N ILE A 491 -8.76 -15.76 12.28
CA ILE A 491 -7.47 -15.09 12.18
C ILE A 491 -6.41 -16.16 12.02
N THR A 492 -5.61 -16.05 10.97
CA THR A 492 -4.44 -16.90 10.73
C THR A 492 -3.19 -16.14 11.16
N VAL A 493 -2.39 -16.74 12.03
CA VAL A 493 -1.10 -16.19 12.47
C VAL A 493 0.00 -17.05 11.88
N THR A 494 0.97 -16.44 11.23
CA THR A 494 2.11 -17.14 10.61
C THR A 494 3.45 -16.60 11.10
N ALA A 495 4.43 -17.50 11.24
CA ALA A 495 5.78 -17.17 11.66
C ALA A 495 6.82 -18.14 11.07
N ASP A 496 8.08 -17.72 11.07
CA ASP A 496 9.21 -18.54 10.61
C ASP A 496 9.72 -19.50 11.70
N THR A 497 9.41 -19.24 12.98
CA THR A 497 9.77 -20.06 14.12
C THR A 497 8.58 -20.29 15.06
N PRO A 498 8.55 -21.39 15.82
CA PRO A 498 7.50 -21.62 16.81
C PRO A 498 7.43 -20.55 17.91
N ASP A 499 8.59 -20.06 18.37
CA ASP A 499 8.68 -19.06 19.43
C ASP A 499 8.10 -17.71 18.97
N ASP A 500 8.39 -17.29 17.72
CA ASP A 500 7.81 -16.10 17.11
C ASP A 500 6.30 -16.27 16.90
N LEU A 501 5.85 -17.48 16.54
CA LEU A 501 4.43 -17.77 16.40
C LEU A 501 3.68 -17.61 17.72
N ASP A 502 4.25 -18.15 18.82
CA ASP A 502 3.65 -18.04 20.15
C ASP A 502 3.62 -16.57 20.62
N TRP A 503 4.68 -15.81 20.35
CA TRP A 503 4.73 -14.39 20.66
C TRP A 503 3.66 -13.60 19.87
N LYS A 504 3.57 -13.80 18.55
CA LYS A 504 2.56 -13.14 17.71
C LYS A 504 1.13 -13.51 18.14
N CYS A 505 0.89 -14.76 18.50
CA CYS A 505 -0.41 -15.20 19.03
C CYS A 505 -0.75 -14.50 20.36
N ALA A 506 0.24 -14.31 21.24
CA ALA A 506 0.05 -13.60 22.50
C ALA A 506 -0.24 -12.11 22.29
N GLU A 507 0.52 -11.45 21.40
CA GLU A 507 0.29 -10.06 21.03
C GLU A 507 -1.09 -9.85 20.38
N MET A 508 -1.51 -10.74 19.47
CA MET A 508 -2.85 -10.66 18.88
C MET A 508 -3.95 -10.81 19.94
N LYS A 509 -3.79 -11.68 20.92
CA LYS A 509 -4.73 -11.82 22.05
C LYS A 509 -4.80 -10.53 22.87
N LYS A 510 -3.65 -9.93 23.21
CA LYS A 510 -3.61 -8.66 23.94
C LYS A 510 -4.28 -7.53 23.17
N LEU A 511 -4.01 -7.44 21.84
CA LEU A 511 -4.60 -6.44 20.98
C LEU A 511 -6.15 -6.53 20.98
N LEU A 512 -6.69 -7.72 20.86
CA LEU A 512 -8.14 -7.92 20.89
C LEU A 512 -8.76 -7.66 22.26
N ILE A 513 -8.11 -8.09 23.33
CA ILE A 513 -8.55 -7.81 24.70
C ILE A 513 -8.56 -6.28 24.98
N SER A 514 -7.60 -5.53 24.46
CA SER A 514 -7.59 -4.06 24.60
C SER A 514 -8.79 -3.37 23.91
N GLN A 515 -9.47 -4.08 23.01
CA GLN A 515 -10.68 -3.63 22.32
C GLN A 515 -11.96 -4.29 22.88
N ASP A 516 -11.92 -4.81 24.09
CA ASP A 516 -13.03 -5.55 24.73
C ASP A 516 -13.50 -6.76 23.91
N MET A 517 -12.58 -7.43 23.22
CA MET A 517 -12.84 -8.62 22.43
C MET A 517 -12.06 -9.80 22.94
N ASN A 518 -12.71 -10.96 23.03
CA ASN A 518 -12.06 -12.22 23.39
C ASN A 518 -11.73 -13.04 22.15
N VAL A 519 -10.63 -13.80 22.22
CA VAL A 519 -10.20 -14.69 21.14
C VAL A 519 -9.75 -16.03 21.70
N GLN A 520 -10.02 -17.10 20.96
CA GLN A 520 -9.67 -18.47 21.33
C GLN A 520 -8.77 -19.12 20.28
N SER A 521 -7.75 -19.87 20.74
CA SER A 521 -6.92 -20.68 19.85
C SER A 521 -7.68 -21.92 19.35
N CYS A 522 -7.47 -22.27 18.07
CA CYS A 522 -8.06 -23.46 17.43
C CYS A 522 -7.24 -24.71 17.74
N ASN A 523 -7.08 -25.07 19.03
CA ASN A 523 -6.33 -26.27 19.43
C ASN A 523 -7.02 -27.55 18.96
N PHE A 524 -6.23 -28.52 18.49
CA PHE A 524 -6.66 -29.83 17.96
C PHE A 524 -7.57 -29.77 16.73
N CYS A 525 -7.85 -28.60 16.19
CA CYS A 525 -8.65 -28.42 14.97
C CYS A 525 -7.91 -27.59 13.89
N GLN A 526 -6.58 -27.66 13.88
CA GLN A 526 -5.73 -26.89 12.95
C GLN A 526 -6.01 -27.26 11.48
N GLU A 527 -6.24 -28.55 11.17
CA GLU A 527 -6.58 -29.00 9.81
C GLU A 527 -7.92 -28.41 9.34
N GLN A 528 -8.92 -28.36 10.23
CA GLN A 528 -10.23 -27.76 9.93
C GLN A 528 -10.10 -26.26 9.75
N ALA A 529 -9.29 -25.59 10.56
CA ALA A 529 -9.04 -24.17 10.46
C ALA A 529 -8.30 -23.82 9.15
N LEU A 530 -7.26 -24.60 8.78
CA LEU A 530 -6.57 -24.44 7.49
C LEU A 530 -7.53 -24.58 6.31
N ARG A 531 -8.37 -25.62 6.31
CA ARG A 531 -9.37 -25.80 5.24
C ARG A 531 -10.41 -24.68 5.19
N SER A 532 -10.73 -24.11 6.34
CA SER A 532 -11.66 -22.98 6.43
C SER A 532 -11.02 -21.66 5.97
N SER A 533 -9.71 -21.50 6.15
CA SER A 533 -8.99 -20.31 5.67
C SER A 533 -8.72 -20.33 4.16
N PHE A 534 -8.98 -21.41 3.44
CA PHE A 534 -8.92 -21.41 1.98
C PHE A 534 -9.95 -20.43 1.41
N PRO A 535 -9.63 -19.75 0.30
CA PRO A 535 -10.55 -18.82 -0.34
C PRO A 535 -11.67 -19.54 -1.11
N LEU A 536 -12.40 -20.41 -0.40
CA LEU A 536 -13.42 -21.29 -0.94
C LEU A 536 -14.79 -21.14 -0.28
N VAL A 537 -15.01 -20.08 0.49
CA VAL A 537 -16.28 -19.76 1.19
C VAL A 537 -16.79 -20.94 2.06
N LYS A 538 -15.85 -21.71 2.63
CA LYS A 538 -16.21 -22.92 3.40
C LYS A 538 -15.64 -22.84 4.81
N LEU A 539 -16.49 -22.54 5.79
CA LEU A 539 -16.14 -22.61 7.20
C LEU A 539 -16.57 -23.96 7.79
N ASP A 540 -15.65 -24.66 8.47
CA ASP A 540 -15.97 -25.94 9.14
C ASP A 540 -17.11 -25.75 10.14
N LYS A 541 -18.04 -26.69 10.19
CA LYS A 541 -19.23 -26.63 11.04
C LYS A 541 -18.90 -26.41 12.52
N SER A 542 -17.83 -27.02 13.01
CA SER A 542 -17.42 -26.86 14.42
C SER A 542 -16.90 -25.45 14.71
N LEU A 543 -16.17 -24.85 13.79
CA LEU A 543 -15.68 -23.47 13.89
C LEU A 543 -16.82 -22.46 13.71
N PHE A 544 -17.72 -22.71 12.73
CA PHE A 544 -18.90 -21.89 12.50
C PHE A 544 -19.76 -21.78 13.76
N GLU A 545 -20.12 -22.89 14.38
CA GLU A 545 -20.98 -22.91 15.58
C GLU A 545 -20.33 -22.22 16.80
N ARG A 546 -18.99 -22.19 16.87
CA ARG A 546 -18.24 -21.56 17.97
C ARG A 546 -18.11 -20.06 17.79
N SER A 547 -18.02 -19.57 16.55
CA SER A 547 -17.69 -18.16 16.26
C SER A 547 -18.84 -17.35 15.68
N LYS A 548 -19.98 -17.97 15.33
CA LYS A 548 -21.10 -17.26 14.72
C LYS A 548 -21.64 -16.16 15.65
N ARG A 549 -21.78 -14.96 15.11
CA ARG A 549 -22.39 -13.81 15.78
C ARG A 549 -23.58 -13.31 14.97
N ASN A 550 -24.66 -13.01 15.66
CA ASN A 550 -25.86 -12.44 15.03
C ASN A 550 -25.62 -10.96 14.70
N VAL A 551 -25.81 -10.58 13.46
CA VAL A 551 -25.73 -9.17 13.06
C VAL A 551 -26.80 -8.84 12.04
N LEU A 552 -27.27 -7.59 12.06
CA LEU A 552 -28.09 -6.99 11.01
C LEU A 552 -27.20 -6.43 9.90
N THR A 553 -27.77 -6.00 8.77
CA THR A 553 -27.04 -5.45 7.65
C THR A 553 -26.11 -4.30 8.07
N LEU A 554 -26.57 -3.44 8.97
CA LEU A 554 -25.80 -2.31 9.48
C LEU A 554 -24.56 -2.76 10.25
N GLY A 555 -24.72 -3.73 11.17
CA GLY A 555 -23.60 -4.33 11.91
C GLY A 555 -22.66 -5.13 11.02
N ALA A 556 -23.16 -5.81 9.98
CA ALA A 556 -22.31 -6.47 8.99
C ALA A 556 -21.48 -5.46 8.16
N ALA A 557 -22.07 -4.32 7.83
CA ALA A 557 -21.39 -3.28 7.07
C ALA A 557 -20.34 -2.51 7.88
N SER A 558 -20.49 -2.43 9.20
CA SER A 558 -19.44 -1.87 10.07
C SER A 558 -18.13 -2.66 10.04
N CYS A 559 -18.21 -3.94 9.62
CA CYS A 559 -17.06 -4.82 9.38
C CYS A 559 -16.34 -4.51 8.06
N TYR A 560 -16.51 -3.35 7.44
CA TYR A 560 -15.83 -2.93 6.21
C TYR A 560 -14.31 -3.05 6.36
N PRO A 561 -13.63 -3.95 5.64
CA PRO A 561 -12.22 -4.27 5.89
C PRO A 561 -11.24 -3.59 4.93
N PHE A 562 -11.73 -2.96 3.84
CA PHE A 562 -10.89 -2.42 2.77
C PHE A 562 -10.33 -1.03 3.14
N THR A 563 -9.59 -0.97 4.26
CA THR A 563 -9.23 0.27 4.97
C THR A 563 -7.77 0.66 4.87
N ALA A 564 -6.89 -0.23 4.42
CA ALA A 564 -5.43 -0.03 4.43
C ALA A 564 -4.90 0.21 3.01
N TYR A 565 -5.00 1.43 2.52
CA TYR A 565 -4.45 1.83 1.23
C TYR A 565 -2.92 1.79 1.22
N GLU A 566 -2.34 1.27 0.16
CA GLU A 566 -0.91 1.20 -0.08
C GLU A 566 -0.54 2.02 -1.33
N LEU A 567 0.55 2.77 -1.25
CA LEU A 567 1.09 3.58 -2.34
C LEU A 567 2.48 3.06 -2.69
N CYS A 568 2.53 2.00 -3.50
CA CYS A 568 3.78 1.33 -3.84
C CYS A 568 3.80 0.98 -5.33
N ASP A 569 4.41 1.87 -6.12
CA ASP A 569 4.58 1.68 -7.55
C ASP A 569 5.81 0.80 -7.83
N ASP A 570 5.77 0.00 -8.88
CA ASP A 570 6.85 -0.95 -9.22
C ASP A 570 8.18 -0.26 -9.55
N ASN A 571 8.15 0.96 -10.09
CA ASN A 571 9.31 1.67 -10.62
C ASN A 571 9.30 3.17 -10.24
N GLY A 572 9.39 3.47 -8.97
CA GLY A 572 9.33 4.84 -8.47
C GLY A 572 10.52 5.23 -7.60
N ILE A 573 10.39 6.38 -6.95
CA ILE A 573 11.28 6.80 -5.86
C ILE A 573 10.64 6.42 -4.53
N LEU A 574 11.40 5.77 -3.65
CA LEU A 574 10.99 5.53 -2.28
C LEU A 574 10.89 6.87 -1.55
N LEU A 575 9.78 7.14 -0.90
CA LEU A 575 9.62 8.32 -0.04
C LEU A 575 9.73 7.94 1.44
N GLY A 576 9.24 6.77 1.83
CA GLY A 576 9.32 6.32 3.22
C GLY A 576 8.41 5.13 3.50
N VAL A 577 7.92 5.09 4.73
CA VAL A 577 7.03 4.04 5.25
C VAL A 577 5.73 4.69 5.73
N ASN A 578 4.61 4.09 5.41
CA ASN A 578 3.28 4.52 5.85
C ASN A 578 3.16 4.38 7.37
N LYS A 579 2.79 5.45 8.06
CA LYS A 579 2.68 5.49 9.54
C LYS A 579 1.57 4.59 10.09
N HIS A 580 0.52 4.32 9.31
CA HIS A 580 -0.65 3.58 9.78
C HIS A 580 -0.56 2.07 9.56
N ASN A 581 0.10 1.65 8.48
CA ASN A 581 0.08 0.25 8.07
C ASN A 581 1.45 -0.35 7.75
N ASN A 582 2.54 0.42 7.95
CA ASN A 582 3.91 0.00 7.68
C ASN A 582 4.18 -0.46 6.24
N SER A 583 3.35 -0.03 5.26
CA SER A 583 3.64 -0.28 3.85
C SER A 583 4.70 0.69 3.32
N LEU A 584 5.47 0.27 2.32
CA LEU A 584 6.39 1.17 1.64
C LEU A 584 5.63 2.17 0.79
N ILE A 585 6.17 3.38 0.71
CA ILE A 585 5.66 4.43 -0.16
C ILE A 585 6.69 4.67 -1.25
N ILE A 586 6.41 4.11 -2.42
CA ILE A 586 7.18 4.27 -3.65
C ILE A 586 6.28 4.91 -4.69
N VAL A 587 6.73 6.02 -5.29
CA VAL A 587 5.90 6.81 -6.21
C VAL A 587 6.64 7.01 -7.53
N ASP A 588 6.04 6.56 -8.64
CA ASP A 588 6.52 6.83 -10.00
C ASP A 588 5.71 7.93 -10.67
N ILE A 589 6.03 9.18 -10.34
CA ILE A 589 5.30 10.35 -10.83
C ILE A 589 5.30 10.48 -12.36
N PHE A 590 6.23 9.86 -13.07
CA PHE A 590 6.33 9.89 -14.53
C PHE A 590 5.49 8.81 -15.22
N ASP A 591 4.93 7.84 -14.50
CA ASP A 591 3.99 6.89 -15.09
C ASP A 591 2.66 7.58 -15.43
N SER A 592 2.50 7.95 -16.68
CA SER A 592 1.31 8.66 -17.18
C SER A 592 0.03 7.81 -17.15
N ARG A 593 0.13 6.50 -16.95
CA ARG A 593 -1.03 5.59 -16.78
C ARG A 593 -1.66 5.78 -15.40
N ILE A 594 -0.83 6.10 -14.39
CA ILE A 594 -1.25 6.29 -12.99
C ILE A 594 -1.43 7.78 -12.68
N TYR A 595 -0.48 8.62 -13.06
CA TYR A 595 -0.43 10.04 -12.71
C TYR A 595 -0.74 10.93 -13.91
N LYS A 596 -1.70 11.86 -13.75
CA LYS A 596 -2.09 12.79 -14.83
C LYS A 596 -0.98 13.79 -15.18
N ASN A 597 -0.12 14.15 -14.23
CA ASN A 597 1.10 14.90 -14.44
C ASN A 597 2.10 14.58 -13.31
N ALA A 598 3.39 14.91 -13.55
CA ALA A 598 4.48 14.63 -12.64
C ALA A 598 4.78 15.79 -11.66
N ASN A 599 4.01 16.89 -11.68
CA ASN A 599 4.30 18.06 -10.84
C ASN A 599 4.04 17.78 -9.36
N ILE A 600 4.89 18.39 -8.52
CA ILE A 600 4.88 18.22 -7.07
C ILE A 600 4.83 19.58 -6.37
N ALA A 601 4.02 19.67 -5.31
CA ALA A 601 4.05 20.79 -4.38
C ALA A 601 4.48 20.31 -2.99
N ILE A 602 5.53 20.92 -2.42
CA ILE A 602 6.04 20.62 -1.08
C ILE A 602 5.70 21.80 -0.17
N LEU A 603 4.81 21.58 0.78
CA LEU A 603 4.29 22.59 1.69
C LEU A 603 4.73 22.29 3.11
N GLY A 604 5.07 23.30 3.90
CA GLY A 604 5.43 23.11 5.30
C GLY A 604 6.05 24.32 5.94
N THR A 605 5.95 24.46 7.25
CA THR A 605 6.55 25.55 8.02
C THR A 605 8.08 25.52 8.01
N SER A 606 8.71 26.59 8.47
CA SER A 606 10.16 26.62 8.64
C SER A 606 10.60 25.54 9.65
N GLY A 607 11.63 24.77 9.30
CA GLY A 607 12.14 23.68 10.15
C GLY A 607 11.40 22.35 10.04
N SER A 608 10.29 22.25 9.30
CA SER A 608 9.52 21.00 9.09
C SER A 608 10.27 19.95 8.28
N GLY A 609 11.38 20.29 7.60
CA GLY A 609 12.17 19.35 6.80
C GLY A 609 11.98 19.48 5.30
N LYS A 610 11.42 20.59 4.78
CA LYS A 610 11.21 20.82 3.33
C LYS A 610 12.46 20.64 2.47
N THR A 611 13.52 21.39 2.77
CA THR A 611 14.77 21.33 2.01
C THR A 611 15.36 19.93 2.03
N PHE A 612 15.29 19.24 3.17
CA PHE A 612 15.70 17.84 3.29
C PHE A 612 14.90 16.93 2.35
N THR A 613 13.57 17.01 2.40
CA THR A 613 12.67 16.20 1.56
C THR A 613 12.89 16.49 0.08
N MET A 614 13.02 17.77 -0.28
CA MET A 614 13.28 18.20 -1.66
C MET A 614 14.62 17.66 -2.19
N GLN A 615 15.69 17.77 -1.41
CA GLN A 615 17.01 17.23 -1.79
C GLN A 615 16.98 15.70 -1.89
N LEU A 616 16.30 15.00 -0.95
CA LEU A 616 16.16 13.56 -1.00
C LEU A 616 15.45 13.09 -2.29
N MET A 617 14.36 13.76 -2.66
CA MET A 617 13.66 13.47 -3.91
C MET A 617 14.53 13.78 -5.14
N ALA A 618 15.24 14.88 -5.15
CA ALA A 618 16.13 15.27 -6.23
C ALA A 618 17.28 14.24 -6.44
N LEU A 619 17.93 13.80 -5.36
CA LEU A 619 18.97 12.76 -5.41
C LEU A 619 18.42 11.43 -5.94
N ARG A 620 17.23 11.04 -5.49
CA ARG A 620 16.57 9.78 -5.90
C ARG A 620 16.10 9.84 -7.35
N MET A 621 15.66 11.00 -7.84
CA MET A 621 15.34 11.21 -9.25
C MET A 621 16.62 11.14 -10.11
N ARG A 622 17.72 11.81 -9.71
CA ARG A 622 18.99 11.72 -10.42
C ARG A 622 19.51 10.28 -10.49
N ARG A 623 19.41 9.53 -9.41
CA ARG A 623 19.80 8.13 -9.36
C ARG A 623 19.02 7.26 -10.36
N LYS A 624 17.75 7.58 -10.59
CA LYS A 624 16.89 6.95 -11.62
C LYS A 624 17.25 7.37 -13.05
N GLY A 625 18.20 8.32 -13.21
CA GLY A 625 18.64 8.83 -14.52
C GLY A 625 17.94 10.10 -14.98
N ILE A 626 16.98 10.59 -14.23
CA ILE A 626 16.23 11.82 -14.50
C ILE A 626 17.15 13.02 -14.40
N GLN A 627 17.08 13.96 -15.35
CA GLN A 627 17.83 15.21 -15.29
C GLN A 627 17.19 16.16 -14.27
N VAL A 628 17.98 16.65 -13.31
CA VAL A 628 17.52 17.47 -12.19
C VAL A 628 18.12 18.86 -12.25
N PHE A 629 17.25 19.86 -12.18
CA PHE A 629 17.60 21.27 -12.04
C PHE A 629 17.05 21.79 -10.72
N ILE A 630 17.87 22.49 -9.95
CA ILE A 630 17.47 23.11 -8.68
C ILE A 630 17.76 24.59 -8.72
N VAL A 631 16.74 25.41 -8.54
CA VAL A 631 16.88 26.89 -8.38
C VAL A 631 16.74 27.19 -6.90
N ALA A 632 17.84 27.65 -6.27
CA ALA A 632 17.96 27.88 -4.83
C ALA A 632 18.20 29.35 -4.48
N PRO A 633 17.16 30.11 -4.09
CA PRO A 633 17.25 31.55 -3.90
C PRO A 633 17.80 31.99 -2.54
N LEU A 634 17.62 31.21 -1.48
CA LEU A 634 17.94 31.64 -0.11
C LEU A 634 19.04 30.83 0.56
N LYS A 635 19.15 29.57 0.28
CA LYS A 635 20.03 28.62 1.00
C LYS A 635 20.82 27.73 0.05
N GLY A 636 21.32 28.28 -1.05
CA GLY A 636 21.98 27.49 -2.10
C GLY A 636 23.16 26.69 -1.60
N HIS A 637 23.90 27.14 -0.60
CA HIS A 637 25.01 26.42 0.01
C HIS A 637 24.60 25.06 0.64
N GLU A 638 23.35 24.89 1.06
CA GLU A 638 22.85 23.61 1.61
C GLU A 638 22.83 22.50 0.53
N PHE A 639 22.71 22.86 -0.74
CA PHE A 639 22.70 21.92 -1.87
C PHE A 639 24.11 21.55 -2.37
N HIS A 640 25.14 22.32 -2.01
CA HIS A 640 26.49 22.14 -2.54
C HIS A 640 27.07 20.75 -2.25
N ARG A 641 26.87 20.25 -1.03
CA ARG A 641 27.45 18.96 -0.61
C ARG A 641 26.86 17.78 -1.39
N ALA A 642 25.54 17.74 -1.53
CA ALA A 642 24.86 16.74 -2.34
C ALA A 642 25.25 16.84 -3.82
N CYS A 643 25.27 18.04 -4.36
CA CYS A 643 25.66 18.30 -5.75
C CYS A 643 27.09 17.85 -6.06
N SER A 644 28.03 18.23 -5.22
CA SER A 644 29.45 17.86 -5.41
C SER A 644 29.67 16.36 -5.28
N ASN A 645 28.99 15.69 -4.35
CA ASN A 645 29.14 14.24 -4.15
C ASN A 645 28.61 13.43 -5.33
N ILE A 646 27.51 13.86 -5.97
CA ILE A 646 26.93 13.14 -7.11
C ILE A 646 27.60 13.49 -8.44
N GLY A 647 28.62 14.34 -8.42
CA GLY A 647 29.28 14.83 -9.62
C GLY A 647 28.44 15.82 -10.42
N GLY A 648 27.56 16.55 -9.74
CA GLY A 648 26.69 17.59 -10.32
C GLY A 648 27.44 18.89 -10.61
N ALA A 649 26.78 19.79 -11.34
CA ALA A 649 27.26 21.14 -11.62
C ALA A 649 26.64 22.14 -10.63
N PHE A 650 27.46 22.75 -9.79
CA PHE A 650 27.05 23.80 -8.87
C PHE A 650 27.40 25.16 -9.47
N ILE A 651 26.38 25.93 -9.86
CA ILE A 651 26.50 27.21 -10.57
C ILE A 651 26.03 28.30 -9.61
N GLN A 652 26.99 29.06 -9.07
CA GLN A 652 26.71 30.20 -8.23
C GLN A 652 26.58 31.46 -9.10
N ILE A 653 25.48 32.18 -8.99
CA ILE A 653 25.21 33.42 -9.69
C ILE A 653 25.15 34.53 -8.66
N SER A 654 26.17 35.40 -8.67
CA SER A 654 26.26 36.55 -7.76
C SER A 654 27.03 37.69 -8.39
N PRO A 655 26.96 38.90 -7.84
CA PRO A 655 27.75 40.03 -8.32
C PRO A 655 29.27 39.79 -8.28
N ALA A 656 29.73 38.84 -7.45
CA ALA A 656 31.14 38.49 -7.29
C ALA A 656 31.52 37.20 -8.02
N SER A 657 30.59 36.44 -8.54
CA SER A 657 30.84 35.19 -9.24
C SER A 657 31.33 35.40 -10.66
N PRO A 658 32.26 34.57 -11.19
CA PRO A 658 32.61 34.56 -12.59
C PRO A 658 31.51 34.02 -13.51
N ASN A 659 30.50 33.32 -12.96
CA ASN A 659 29.45 32.70 -13.73
C ASN A 659 28.41 33.73 -14.17
N CYS A 660 28.06 33.72 -15.44
CA CYS A 660 27.08 34.61 -16.04
C CYS A 660 26.09 33.84 -16.92
N ILE A 661 24.86 34.29 -16.87
CA ILE A 661 23.80 33.91 -17.81
C ILE A 661 23.40 35.16 -18.56
N ASN A 662 23.59 35.21 -19.88
CA ASN A 662 23.14 36.30 -20.72
C ASN A 662 21.61 36.27 -20.86
N VAL A 663 20.93 37.23 -20.24
CA VAL A 663 19.45 37.28 -20.29
C VAL A 663 18.93 37.55 -21.70
N MET A 664 19.75 38.18 -22.56
CA MET A 664 19.40 38.49 -23.95
C MET A 664 19.69 37.32 -24.91
N GLU A 665 20.27 36.23 -24.47
CA GLU A 665 20.61 35.10 -25.33
C GLU A 665 19.37 34.38 -25.83
N ILE A 666 19.27 34.19 -27.15
CA ILE A 666 18.35 33.25 -27.80
C ILE A 666 19.10 31.94 -27.98
N ARG A 667 18.65 30.90 -27.26
CA ARG A 667 19.32 29.59 -27.23
C ARG A 667 18.84 28.71 -28.36
N GLN A 668 19.74 27.85 -28.84
CA GLN A 668 19.39 26.87 -29.85
C GLN A 668 18.49 25.82 -29.21
N THR A 669 17.30 25.67 -29.74
CA THR A 669 16.43 24.56 -29.42
C THR A 669 16.48 23.53 -30.53
N ASP A 670 16.72 22.26 -30.20
CA ASP A 670 16.64 21.19 -31.18
C ASP A 670 15.24 21.17 -31.82
N ARG A 671 15.17 20.73 -33.08
CA ARG A 671 13.88 20.58 -33.77
C ARG A 671 12.94 19.76 -32.92
N SER A 672 11.71 20.23 -32.75
CA SER A 672 10.72 19.51 -31.94
C SER A 672 10.51 18.10 -32.53
N VAL A 673 10.17 17.14 -31.68
CA VAL A 673 9.86 15.77 -32.10
C VAL A 673 8.75 15.77 -33.15
N ASP A 674 7.80 16.71 -33.03
CA ASP A 674 6.68 16.89 -33.98
C ASP A 674 7.19 17.37 -35.35
N GLU A 675 8.17 18.30 -35.39
CA GLU A 675 8.82 18.71 -36.65
C GLU A 675 9.60 17.58 -37.32
N GLN A 676 10.21 16.70 -36.51
CA GLN A 676 10.91 15.51 -36.99
C GLN A 676 9.95 14.45 -37.51
N LEU A 677 8.74 14.31 -36.92
CA LEU A 677 7.76 13.30 -37.29
C LEU A 677 6.84 13.76 -38.43
N ASP A 678 6.33 15.00 -38.37
CA ASP A 678 5.29 15.49 -39.28
C ASP A 678 5.80 16.42 -40.39
N GLY A 679 7.04 16.91 -40.30
CA GLY A 679 7.62 17.81 -41.30
C GLY A 679 6.92 19.18 -41.40
N SER A 680 6.02 19.50 -40.49
CA SER A 680 5.25 20.73 -40.46
C SER A 680 5.98 21.79 -39.63
N THR A 681 6.58 22.76 -40.25
CA THR A 681 7.20 23.91 -39.61
C THR A 681 6.20 25.05 -39.51
N VAL A 682 5.58 25.26 -38.37
CA VAL A 682 5.03 26.59 -38.01
C VAL A 682 6.17 27.37 -37.40
N GLU A 683 6.86 28.18 -38.21
CA GLU A 683 7.97 29.01 -37.75
C GLU A 683 7.43 30.15 -36.85
N HIS A 684 7.46 29.93 -35.55
CA HIS A 684 7.31 31.04 -34.61
C HIS A 684 8.63 31.80 -34.47
N SER A 685 8.56 33.11 -34.49
CA SER A 685 9.75 33.97 -34.34
C SER A 685 10.35 33.76 -32.94
N MET A 686 11.56 33.18 -32.86
CA MET A 686 12.29 33.00 -31.62
C MET A 686 12.64 34.36 -30.95
N LEU A 687 12.91 35.38 -31.76
CA LEU A 687 13.14 36.72 -31.26
C LEU A 687 11.90 37.30 -30.56
N ALA A 688 10.72 37.15 -31.16
CA ALA A 688 9.48 37.64 -30.53
C ALA A 688 9.21 36.98 -29.18
N ALA A 689 9.38 35.65 -29.09
CA ALA A 689 9.26 34.92 -27.83
C ALA A 689 10.28 35.37 -26.78
N LYS A 690 11.52 35.68 -27.20
CA LYS A 690 12.55 36.18 -26.30
C LYS A 690 12.25 37.59 -25.79
N ILE A 691 11.77 38.47 -26.66
CA ILE A 691 11.38 39.85 -26.27
C ILE A 691 10.26 39.81 -25.22
N GLN A 692 9.27 38.94 -25.36
CA GLN A 692 8.22 38.76 -24.34
C GLN A 692 8.82 38.40 -22.96
N ARG A 693 9.80 37.47 -22.90
CA ARG A 693 10.49 37.12 -21.65
C ARG A 693 11.34 38.27 -21.11
N LEU A 694 11.96 39.02 -21.98
CA LEU A 694 12.70 40.23 -21.58
C LEU A 694 11.77 41.28 -20.98
N HIS A 695 10.54 41.43 -21.47
CA HIS A 695 9.53 42.28 -20.82
C HIS A 695 9.21 41.84 -19.37
N ILE A 696 9.20 40.52 -19.08
CA ILE A 696 9.05 40.04 -17.71
C ILE A 696 10.26 40.44 -16.87
N PHE A 697 11.48 40.19 -17.37
CA PHE A 697 12.72 40.59 -16.73
C PHE A 697 12.75 42.09 -16.37
N PHE A 698 12.44 42.95 -17.34
CA PHE A 698 12.43 44.41 -17.13
C PHE A 698 11.29 44.88 -16.23
N SER A 699 10.13 44.19 -16.22
CA SER A 699 9.04 44.49 -15.30
C SER A 699 9.33 44.13 -13.84
N LEU A 700 10.24 43.16 -13.62
CA LEU A 700 10.76 42.85 -12.29
C LEU A 700 11.85 43.87 -11.87
N LEU A 701 12.66 44.29 -12.79
CA LEU A 701 13.74 45.28 -12.55
C LEU A 701 13.21 46.70 -12.36
N ILE A 702 12.11 47.04 -13.04
CA ILE A 702 11.49 48.39 -13.07
C ILE A 702 9.98 48.22 -12.83
N PRO A 703 9.54 47.98 -11.59
CA PRO A 703 8.10 47.72 -11.29
C PRO A 703 7.17 48.89 -11.67
N ASP A 704 7.66 50.11 -11.64
CA ASP A 704 6.93 51.34 -11.92
C ASP A 704 7.01 51.80 -13.41
N MET A 705 7.41 50.91 -14.33
CA MET A 705 7.52 51.17 -15.76
C MET A 705 6.13 51.43 -16.39
N ASN A 706 5.97 52.59 -17.01
CA ASN A 706 4.72 52.96 -17.66
C ASN A 706 4.55 52.32 -19.07
N HIS A 707 3.39 52.47 -19.70
CA HIS A 707 3.11 51.89 -21.01
C HIS A 707 3.95 52.46 -22.15
N GLU A 708 4.27 53.77 -22.10
CA GLU A 708 5.14 54.40 -23.08
C GLU A 708 6.59 53.90 -22.99
N GLU A 709 7.11 53.79 -21.77
CA GLU A 709 8.44 53.22 -21.52
C GLU A 709 8.54 51.74 -21.97
N ARG A 710 7.46 51.00 -21.82
CA ARG A 710 7.41 49.59 -22.32
C ARG A 710 7.52 49.52 -23.82
N GLN A 711 6.82 50.41 -24.54
CA GLN A 711 6.89 50.50 -26.00
C GLN A 711 8.27 50.93 -26.48
N LEU A 712 8.88 51.92 -25.83
CA LEU A 712 10.22 52.38 -26.14
C LEU A 712 11.27 51.32 -25.86
N LEU A 713 11.10 50.57 -24.83
CA LEU A 713 11.97 49.43 -24.50
C LEU A 713 11.84 48.30 -25.54
N ASP A 714 10.63 47.99 -26.00
CA ASP A 714 10.38 47.02 -27.07
C ASP A 714 11.14 47.38 -28.35
N GLU A 715 11.00 48.64 -28.80
CA GLU A 715 11.72 49.15 -29.95
C GLU A 715 13.25 49.13 -29.77
N ALA A 716 13.72 49.46 -28.57
CA ALA A 716 15.15 49.41 -28.27
C ALA A 716 15.69 47.97 -28.28
N MET A 717 14.94 47.00 -27.78
CA MET A 717 15.31 45.59 -27.84
C MET A 717 15.39 45.12 -29.30
N ILE A 718 14.37 45.37 -30.12
CA ILE A 718 14.39 44.98 -31.54
C ILE A 718 15.58 45.63 -32.27
N ARG A 719 15.87 46.94 -32.06
CA ARG A 719 17.05 47.61 -32.62
C ARG A 719 18.36 46.99 -32.15
N THR A 720 18.44 46.54 -30.89
CA THR A 720 19.66 45.96 -30.35
C THR A 720 19.96 44.63 -31.06
N TYR A 721 18.97 43.78 -31.27
CA TYR A 721 19.14 42.54 -32.02
C TYR A 721 19.43 42.80 -33.49
N ALA A 722 18.76 43.79 -34.10
CA ALA A 722 19.02 44.18 -35.49
C ALA A 722 20.45 44.69 -35.72
N LYS A 723 21.07 45.40 -34.76
CA LYS A 723 22.50 45.78 -34.80
C LYS A 723 23.46 44.58 -34.88
N LYS A 724 23.06 43.41 -34.31
CA LYS A 724 23.79 42.13 -34.43
C LYS A 724 23.37 41.32 -35.68
N GLY A 725 22.46 41.86 -36.51
CA GLY A 725 21.97 41.23 -37.72
C GLY A 725 20.92 40.14 -37.45
N ILE A 726 20.28 40.19 -36.30
CA ILE A 726 19.21 39.24 -35.88
C ILE A 726 17.85 39.93 -36.06
N THR A 727 16.95 39.30 -36.79
CA THR A 727 15.60 39.79 -37.07
C THR A 727 14.54 38.77 -36.65
N HIS A 728 13.25 39.05 -36.95
CA HIS A 728 12.17 38.10 -36.68
C HIS A 728 12.22 36.80 -37.53
N ASP A 729 13.06 36.79 -38.58
CA ASP A 729 13.36 35.59 -39.35
C ASP A 729 14.40 34.73 -38.59
N ASN A 730 14.04 33.51 -38.23
CA ASN A 730 14.87 32.60 -37.47
C ASN A 730 16.17 32.19 -38.19
N GLU A 731 16.21 32.22 -39.53
CA GLU A 731 17.46 31.99 -40.29
C GLU A 731 18.57 33.05 -39.99
N THR A 732 18.16 34.25 -39.61
CA THR A 732 19.12 35.33 -39.25
C THR A 732 19.83 35.06 -37.92
N LEU A 733 19.37 34.13 -37.11
CA LEU A 733 20.05 33.71 -35.88
C LEU A 733 21.36 32.97 -36.16
N ARG A 734 21.49 32.31 -37.33
CA ARG A 734 22.67 31.53 -37.70
C ARG A 734 23.83 32.42 -38.15
N ASP A 735 25.06 32.01 -37.78
CA ASP A 735 26.26 32.71 -38.28
C ASP A 735 26.43 32.38 -39.78
N PRO A 736 26.52 33.39 -40.66
CA PRO A 736 26.75 33.18 -42.08
C PRO A 736 28.03 32.42 -42.43
N LYS A 737 29.04 32.45 -41.54
CA LYS A 737 30.32 31.76 -41.72
C LYS A 737 30.31 30.33 -41.15
N HIS A 738 29.49 30.11 -40.14
CA HIS A 738 29.35 28.84 -39.42
C HIS A 738 27.86 28.50 -39.19
N PRO A 739 27.16 27.99 -40.20
CA PRO A 739 25.70 27.77 -40.13
C PRO A 739 25.23 26.81 -39.01
N GLU A 740 26.14 26.01 -38.46
CA GLU A 740 25.90 25.15 -37.31
C GLU A 740 25.83 25.88 -35.97
N ARG A 741 26.25 27.17 -35.92
CA ARG A 741 26.27 27.99 -34.70
C ARG A 741 25.41 29.23 -34.85
N TYR A 742 24.86 29.69 -33.71
CA TYR A 742 24.20 30.99 -33.67
C TYR A 742 25.22 32.12 -33.67
N ARG A 743 24.81 33.30 -34.16
CA ARG A 743 25.57 34.53 -34.04
C ARG A 743 25.84 34.88 -32.59
N GLU A 744 26.83 35.72 -32.37
CA GLU A 744 27.05 36.31 -31.07
C GLU A 744 25.85 37.15 -30.63
N MET A 745 25.23 36.75 -29.53
CA MET A 745 24.02 37.38 -29.01
C MET A 745 24.36 38.74 -28.36
N PRO A 746 23.44 39.71 -28.43
CA PRO A 746 23.65 40.97 -27.71
C PRO A 746 23.70 40.71 -26.20
N ILE A 747 24.37 41.63 -25.49
CA ILE A 747 24.42 41.70 -24.02
C ILE A 747 23.68 42.94 -23.54
N LEU A 748 23.44 43.04 -22.22
CA LEU A 748 22.76 44.20 -21.62
C LEU A 748 23.47 45.54 -21.94
N GLY A 749 24.81 45.53 -22.13
CA GLY A 749 25.60 46.70 -22.56
C GLY A 749 25.25 47.18 -23.95
N ASP A 750 24.92 46.27 -24.88
CA ASP A 750 24.49 46.63 -26.22
C ASP A 750 23.13 47.35 -26.17
N LEU A 751 22.18 46.84 -25.34
CA LEU A 751 20.89 47.48 -25.12
C LEU A 751 21.04 48.84 -24.42
N TYR A 752 21.91 48.90 -23.41
CA TYR A 752 22.22 50.17 -22.74
C TYR A 752 22.69 51.25 -23.72
N ALA A 753 23.60 50.91 -24.65
CA ALA A 753 24.05 51.83 -25.68
C ALA A 753 22.91 52.33 -26.54
N VAL A 754 21.96 51.47 -26.95
CA VAL A 754 20.77 51.87 -27.73
C VAL A 754 19.85 52.79 -26.94
N LEU A 755 19.55 52.41 -25.65
CA LEU A 755 18.70 53.25 -24.79
C LEU A 755 19.28 54.61 -24.48
N LYS A 756 20.59 54.80 -24.55
CA LYS A 756 21.29 56.10 -24.34
C LYS A 756 21.17 56.99 -25.54
N GLU A 757 20.84 56.53 -26.73
CA GLU A 757 20.69 57.29 -27.95
C GLU A 757 19.53 58.30 -27.91
N SER A 758 18.47 58.02 -27.11
CA SER A 758 17.27 58.86 -27.02
C SER A 758 17.10 59.44 -25.61
N SER A 759 16.68 60.69 -25.55
CA SER A 759 16.36 61.36 -24.27
C SER A 759 15.15 60.77 -23.56
N SER A 760 14.21 60.18 -24.29
CA SER A 760 12.98 59.52 -23.73
C SER A 760 13.30 58.21 -23.04
N THR A 761 14.42 57.55 -23.34
CA THR A 761 14.83 56.27 -22.75
C THR A 761 15.97 56.39 -21.73
N LEU A 762 16.42 57.61 -21.38
CA LEU A 762 17.51 57.83 -20.43
C LEU A 762 17.22 57.29 -19.03
N ARG A 763 15.97 57.34 -18.55
CA ARG A 763 15.60 56.75 -17.26
C ARG A 763 15.84 55.26 -17.26
N LEU A 764 15.40 54.55 -18.30
CA LEU A 764 15.62 53.11 -18.47
C LEU A 764 17.11 52.78 -18.55
N ALA A 765 17.88 53.57 -19.32
CA ALA A 765 19.34 53.42 -19.41
C ALA A 765 20.01 53.61 -18.06
N ASN A 766 19.61 54.60 -17.26
CA ASN A 766 20.20 54.85 -15.95
C ASN A 766 19.93 53.73 -14.96
N ILE A 767 18.77 53.13 -14.97
CA ILE A 767 18.44 51.96 -14.14
C ILE A 767 19.23 50.74 -14.59
N LEU A 768 19.29 50.48 -15.90
CA LEU A 768 20.05 49.36 -16.48
C LEU A 768 21.54 49.46 -16.21
N ASN A 769 22.09 50.66 -16.03
CA ASN A 769 23.50 50.90 -15.78
C ASN A 769 24.04 50.19 -14.54
N ARG A 770 23.17 49.90 -13.54
CA ARG A 770 23.52 49.09 -12.38
C ARG A 770 23.99 47.70 -12.80
N LEU A 771 23.38 47.10 -13.83
CA LEU A 771 23.74 45.79 -14.35
C LEU A 771 24.86 45.86 -15.42
N VAL A 772 25.09 46.97 -16.04
CA VAL A 772 26.08 47.12 -17.13
C VAL A 772 27.47 47.50 -16.63
N SER A 773 27.56 48.57 -15.82
CA SER A 773 28.82 49.10 -15.29
C SER A 773 28.82 49.31 -13.78
N GLY A 774 27.68 49.09 -13.11
CA GLY A 774 27.54 49.26 -11.67
C GLY A 774 27.94 48.03 -10.86
N SER A 775 27.37 47.91 -9.65
CA SER A 775 27.71 46.84 -8.67
C SER A 775 27.39 45.42 -9.13
N ALA A 776 26.55 45.25 -10.15
CA ALA A 776 26.12 43.93 -10.66
C ALA A 776 26.55 43.72 -12.13
N LYS A 777 27.73 44.22 -12.50
CA LYS A 777 28.26 44.14 -13.87
C LYS A 777 28.52 42.74 -14.40
N THR A 778 28.55 41.73 -13.55
CA THR A 778 28.64 40.32 -13.93
C THR A 778 27.46 39.84 -14.80
N PHE A 779 26.31 40.49 -14.73
CA PHE A 779 25.18 40.19 -15.62
C PHE A 779 25.35 40.71 -17.06
N ASN A 780 26.38 41.47 -17.34
CA ASN A 780 26.64 42.03 -18.65
C ASN A 780 27.75 41.26 -19.39
N GLN A 781 27.63 39.98 -19.52
CA GLN A 781 28.58 39.09 -20.22
C GLN A 781 27.81 38.01 -20.99
N GLN A 782 28.51 37.33 -21.93
CA GLN A 782 27.98 36.15 -22.57
C GLN A 782 27.85 34.98 -21.57
N THR A 783 26.89 34.09 -21.81
CA THR A 783 26.69 32.86 -20.97
C THR A 783 27.96 32.03 -21.01
N ASN A 784 28.51 31.71 -19.85
CA ASN A 784 29.71 30.88 -19.66
C ASN A 784 29.47 29.63 -18.84
N VAL A 785 28.22 29.29 -18.58
CA VAL A 785 27.80 28.11 -17.84
C VAL A 785 27.02 27.15 -18.74
N SER A 786 27.16 25.82 -18.50
CA SER A 786 26.45 24.79 -19.24
C SER A 786 25.44 24.05 -18.34
N LEU A 787 24.28 23.64 -18.91
CA LEU A 787 23.27 22.82 -18.30
C LEU A 787 23.26 21.37 -18.81
N ASP A 788 24.41 20.85 -19.27
CA ASP A 788 24.50 19.48 -19.82
C ASP A 788 24.65 18.39 -18.77
N ASN A 789 24.97 18.76 -17.52
CA ASN A 789 25.02 17.82 -16.42
C ASN A 789 23.62 17.32 -16.03
N LYS A 790 23.53 16.09 -15.58
CA LYS A 790 22.28 15.50 -15.11
C LYS A 790 21.81 15.96 -13.73
N TYR A 791 22.65 16.68 -12.98
CA TYR A 791 22.29 17.28 -11.70
C TYR A 791 22.89 18.67 -11.59
N ILE A 792 22.05 19.68 -11.62
CA ILE A 792 22.47 21.07 -11.69
C ILE A 792 21.79 21.87 -10.58
N VAL A 793 22.61 22.62 -9.84
CA VAL A 793 22.14 23.56 -8.82
C VAL A 793 22.53 24.97 -9.24
N LEU A 794 21.53 25.84 -9.36
CA LEU A 794 21.73 27.29 -9.58
C LEU A 794 21.55 27.99 -8.22
N ASP A 795 22.64 28.31 -7.59
CA ASP A 795 22.67 29.07 -6.34
C ASP A 795 22.68 30.57 -6.61
N ILE A 796 21.61 31.21 -6.20
CA ILE A 796 21.41 32.67 -6.32
C ILE A 796 21.27 33.36 -4.96
N SER A 797 21.62 32.67 -3.87
CA SER A 797 21.42 33.11 -2.48
C SER A 797 22.23 34.36 -2.08
N GLU A 798 23.25 34.74 -2.85
CA GLU A 798 24.01 35.98 -2.63
C GLU A 798 23.36 37.21 -3.25
N LEU A 799 22.32 37.05 -4.07
CA LEU A 799 21.53 38.15 -4.57
C LEU A 799 20.59 38.67 -3.49
N THR A 800 20.42 39.98 -3.38
CA THR A 800 19.54 40.56 -2.34
C THR A 800 18.58 41.60 -2.93
N GLY A 801 17.43 41.80 -2.27
CA GLY A 801 16.42 42.77 -2.71
C GLY A 801 15.88 42.46 -4.10
N ASP A 802 15.72 43.49 -4.91
CA ASP A 802 15.17 43.40 -6.28
C ASP A 802 15.94 42.43 -7.19
N LEU A 803 17.28 42.32 -6.97
CA LEU A 803 18.11 41.41 -7.77
C LEU A 803 17.85 39.96 -7.49
N LEU A 804 17.33 39.61 -6.33
CA LEU A 804 16.99 38.20 -6.01
C LEU A 804 15.85 37.68 -6.92
N THR A 805 14.76 38.46 -7.03
CA THR A 805 13.61 38.08 -7.86
C THR A 805 13.99 38.06 -9.35
N VAL A 806 14.78 39.05 -9.79
CA VAL A 806 15.31 39.10 -11.15
C VAL A 806 16.23 37.91 -11.44
N GLY A 807 17.18 37.60 -10.53
CA GLY A 807 18.06 36.46 -10.67
C GLY A 807 17.36 35.10 -10.67
N MET A 808 16.32 34.98 -9.83
CA MET A 808 15.49 33.77 -9.80
C MET A 808 14.73 33.57 -11.12
N PHE A 809 14.18 34.63 -11.68
CA PHE A 809 13.55 34.59 -13.00
C PHE A 809 14.56 34.22 -14.09
N MET A 810 15.77 34.84 -14.12
CA MET A 810 16.81 34.51 -15.08
C MET A 810 17.24 33.03 -15.00
N ALA A 811 17.48 32.52 -13.79
CA ALA A 811 17.83 31.12 -13.57
C ALA A 811 16.75 30.18 -14.07
N LEU A 812 15.48 30.50 -13.76
CA LEU A 812 14.35 29.70 -14.18
C LEU A 812 14.10 29.76 -15.70
N ASP A 813 14.23 30.91 -16.33
CA ASP A 813 14.17 31.09 -17.80
C ASP A 813 15.27 30.28 -18.51
N PHE A 814 16.47 30.27 -17.93
CA PHE A 814 17.56 29.45 -18.44
C PHE A 814 17.31 27.95 -18.37
N VAL A 815 16.87 27.48 -17.22
CA VAL A 815 16.50 26.07 -17.03
C VAL A 815 15.31 25.69 -17.92
N TRP A 816 14.34 26.59 -18.05
CA TRP A 816 13.13 26.33 -18.84
C TRP A 816 13.45 26.16 -20.33
N ASP A 817 14.36 26.95 -20.87
CA ASP A 817 14.82 26.76 -22.24
C ASP A 817 15.47 25.38 -22.43
N LYS A 818 16.35 24.96 -21.50
CA LYS A 818 16.96 23.62 -21.53
C LYS A 818 15.92 22.50 -21.42
N ALA A 819 14.93 22.70 -20.57
CA ALA A 819 13.88 21.69 -20.39
C ALA A 819 13.05 21.46 -21.66
N LYS A 820 12.93 22.43 -22.54
CA LYS A 820 12.21 22.33 -23.81
C LYS A 820 12.98 21.63 -24.94
N GLU A 821 14.30 21.47 -24.82
CA GLU A 821 15.14 20.92 -25.90
C GLU A 821 14.76 19.49 -26.27
N ASN A 822 14.53 18.61 -25.31
CA ASN A 822 14.23 17.21 -25.56
C ASN A 822 12.95 16.76 -24.83
N ARG A 823 11.93 16.36 -25.58
CA ARG A 823 10.64 15.89 -25.01
C ARG A 823 10.66 14.45 -24.53
N THR A 824 11.62 13.65 -24.96
CA THR A 824 11.68 12.21 -24.67
C THR A 824 12.43 11.89 -23.39
N GLU A 825 13.20 12.80 -22.86
CA GLU A 825 13.93 12.63 -21.61
C GLU A 825 13.12 13.11 -20.41
N GLU A 826 13.12 12.31 -19.34
CA GLU A 826 12.54 12.72 -18.07
C GLU A 826 13.42 13.78 -17.38
N LYS A 827 12.79 14.84 -16.90
CA LYS A 827 13.47 15.92 -16.20
C LYS A 827 12.63 16.52 -15.09
N ALA A 828 13.28 17.09 -14.09
CA ALA A 828 12.62 17.74 -12.96
C ALA A 828 13.24 19.10 -12.65
N ILE A 829 12.40 20.13 -12.56
CA ILE A 829 12.80 21.50 -12.17
C ILE A 829 12.31 21.73 -10.74
N PHE A 830 13.23 21.83 -9.81
CA PHE A 830 12.97 22.13 -8.41
C PHE A 830 13.11 23.64 -8.19
N ILE A 831 12.06 24.26 -7.69
CA ILE A 831 12.00 25.68 -7.38
C ILE A 831 11.85 25.83 -5.86
N ASP A 832 12.95 26.10 -5.19
CA ASP A 832 12.91 26.38 -3.75
C ASP A 832 12.37 27.79 -3.52
N GLU A 833 11.65 27.99 -2.42
CA GLU A 833 11.02 29.25 -2.02
C GLU A 833 10.24 29.93 -3.17
N CYS A 834 9.41 29.16 -3.84
CA CYS A 834 8.65 29.58 -5.03
C CYS A 834 7.80 30.84 -4.79
N TRP A 835 7.41 31.13 -3.55
CA TRP A 835 6.64 32.31 -3.17
C TRP A 835 7.34 33.65 -3.56
N GLN A 836 8.67 33.62 -3.69
CA GLN A 836 9.46 34.79 -4.15
C GLN A 836 9.04 35.26 -5.55
N LEU A 837 8.57 34.36 -6.43
CA LEU A 837 8.14 34.68 -7.79
C LEU A 837 6.60 34.84 -7.93
N ILE A 838 5.82 34.40 -6.96
CA ILE A 838 4.35 34.40 -7.06
C ILE A 838 3.64 35.11 -5.89
N GLY A 839 4.38 35.53 -4.88
CA GLY A 839 3.89 36.21 -3.69
C GLY A 839 3.68 37.72 -3.87
N ALA A 840 3.35 38.39 -2.77
CA ALA A 840 3.04 39.83 -2.77
C ALA A 840 4.19 40.73 -3.28
N SER A 841 5.44 40.28 -3.09
CA SER A 841 6.64 40.99 -3.56
C SER A 841 6.93 40.84 -5.04
N SER A 842 6.25 39.96 -5.75
CA SER A 842 6.40 39.67 -7.17
C SER A 842 5.39 40.45 -8.02
N ASN A 843 5.55 40.35 -9.34
CA ASN A 843 4.57 40.93 -10.27
C ASN A 843 3.75 39.82 -10.97
N ARG A 844 2.65 40.25 -11.56
CA ARG A 844 1.71 39.39 -12.28
C ARG A 844 2.38 38.58 -13.40
N LEU A 845 3.27 39.19 -14.19
CA LEU A 845 3.89 38.54 -15.35
C LEU A 845 4.82 37.38 -14.92
N ALA A 846 5.59 37.58 -13.85
CA ALA A 846 6.43 36.52 -13.30
C ALA A 846 5.63 35.36 -12.73
N ALA A 847 4.53 35.70 -12.03
CA ALA A 847 3.63 34.65 -11.49
C ALA A 847 2.91 33.88 -12.60
N GLU A 848 2.50 34.52 -13.68
CA GLU A 848 1.94 33.91 -14.87
C GLU A 848 2.96 32.96 -15.54
N PHE A 849 4.22 33.37 -15.66
CA PHE A 849 5.29 32.56 -16.22
C PHE A 849 5.53 31.26 -15.40
N VAL A 850 5.62 31.39 -14.09
CA VAL A 850 5.77 30.18 -13.22
C VAL A 850 4.56 29.27 -13.38
N LEU A 851 3.34 29.80 -13.32
CA LEU A 851 2.12 29.00 -13.49
C LEU A 851 2.06 28.34 -14.87
N GLU A 852 2.54 29.00 -15.92
CA GLU A 852 2.64 28.45 -17.27
C GLU A 852 3.55 27.22 -17.30
N ILE A 853 4.73 27.27 -16.65
CA ILE A 853 5.62 26.09 -16.53
C ILE A 853 4.87 24.91 -15.94
N PHE A 854 4.15 25.09 -14.83
CA PHE A 854 3.38 24.00 -14.19
C PHE A 854 2.27 23.43 -15.08
N LYS A 855 1.72 24.24 -15.98
CA LYS A 855 0.67 23.80 -16.91
C LYS A 855 1.22 22.98 -18.08
N ILE A 856 2.38 23.38 -18.61
CA ILE A 856 2.84 22.85 -19.92
C ILE A 856 4.04 21.91 -19.85
N ILE A 857 4.80 21.87 -18.73
CA ILE A 857 6.03 21.08 -18.58
C ILE A 857 5.83 19.59 -18.86
N ARG A 858 4.64 19.07 -18.59
CA ARG A 858 4.28 17.68 -18.93
C ARG A 858 4.46 17.40 -20.42
N GLY A 859 4.12 18.34 -21.30
CA GLY A 859 4.29 18.22 -22.76
C GLY A 859 5.74 18.10 -23.20
N TYR A 860 6.69 18.44 -22.32
CA TYR A 860 8.12 18.32 -22.54
C TYR A 860 8.79 17.19 -21.73
N GLY A 861 8.01 16.23 -21.26
CA GLY A 861 8.52 15.09 -20.47
C GLY A 861 9.00 15.47 -19.05
N GLY A 862 8.57 16.64 -18.54
CA GLY A 862 9.11 17.21 -17.33
C GLY A 862 8.16 17.21 -16.13
N SER A 863 8.75 17.46 -14.96
CA SER A 863 8.10 17.72 -13.67
C SER A 863 8.53 19.07 -13.14
N ALA A 864 7.60 19.89 -12.69
CA ALA A 864 7.87 21.08 -11.89
C ALA A 864 7.61 20.78 -10.41
N VAL A 865 8.59 21.04 -9.56
CA VAL A 865 8.51 20.82 -8.12
C VAL A 865 8.68 22.16 -7.42
N CYS A 866 7.64 22.63 -6.71
CA CYS A 866 7.76 23.82 -5.89
C CYS A 866 7.87 23.45 -4.40
N ALA A 867 8.72 24.15 -3.68
CA ALA A 867 8.75 24.13 -2.22
C ALA A 867 8.46 25.54 -1.69
N THR A 868 7.64 25.63 -0.65
CA THR A 868 7.33 26.91 -0.01
C THR A 868 7.19 26.76 1.49
N GLN A 869 7.67 27.75 2.24
CA GLN A 869 7.50 27.85 3.69
C GLN A 869 6.55 28.98 4.08
N ASP A 870 6.38 29.98 3.24
CA ASP A 870 5.46 31.07 3.48
C ASP A 870 4.19 30.86 2.65
N LEU A 871 3.18 30.28 3.30
CA LEU A 871 1.88 30.06 2.67
C LEU A 871 1.06 31.34 2.56
N ASN A 872 1.29 32.32 3.45
CA ASN A 872 0.59 33.58 3.38
C ASN A 872 1.00 34.36 2.13
N ASP A 873 2.30 34.49 1.89
CA ASP A 873 2.80 35.12 0.66
C ASP A 873 2.50 34.30 -0.59
N PHE A 874 2.57 32.97 -0.49
CA PHE A 874 2.25 32.07 -1.61
C PHE A 874 0.81 32.26 -2.14
N PHE A 875 -0.11 32.66 -1.26
CA PHE A 875 -1.51 32.92 -1.62
C PHE A 875 -1.87 34.42 -1.62
N ALA A 876 -0.90 35.34 -1.58
CA ALA A 876 -1.20 36.75 -1.45
C ALA A 876 -1.58 37.44 -2.78
N LEU A 877 -0.93 37.08 -3.88
CA LEU A 877 -1.12 37.76 -5.16
C LEU A 877 -2.45 37.35 -5.83
N GLU A 878 -3.28 38.34 -6.21
CA GLU A 878 -4.59 38.15 -6.86
C GLU A 878 -5.47 37.07 -6.12
N ASP A 879 -5.69 37.24 -4.84
CA ASP A 879 -6.49 36.33 -3.99
C ASP A 879 -6.03 34.85 -4.04
N GLY A 880 -4.75 34.65 -4.25
CA GLY A 880 -4.14 33.33 -4.29
C GLY A 880 -4.31 32.58 -5.61
N LYS A 881 -4.70 33.23 -6.68
CA LYS A 881 -4.91 32.63 -8.00
C LYS A 881 -3.71 31.82 -8.47
N TYR A 882 -2.51 32.33 -8.32
CA TYR A 882 -1.28 31.66 -8.78
C TYR A 882 -0.89 30.49 -7.87
N GLY A 883 -0.89 30.68 -6.57
CA GLY A 883 -0.63 29.61 -5.60
C GLY A 883 -1.63 28.46 -5.71
N LYS A 884 -2.93 28.78 -5.74
CA LYS A 884 -3.98 27.78 -6.00
C LYS A 884 -3.80 27.10 -7.36
N GLY A 885 -3.41 27.87 -8.38
CA GLY A 885 -3.12 27.33 -9.72
C GLY A 885 -1.99 26.32 -9.73
N ILE A 886 -0.88 26.59 -9.03
CA ILE A 886 0.26 25.69 -8.90
C ILE A 886 -0.15 24.41 -8.15
N ILE A 887 -0.83 24.53 -7.00
CA ILE A 887 -1.29 23.39 -6.22
C ILE A 887 -2.24 22.49 -7.04
N ASN A 888 -3.16 23.09 -7.80
CA ASN A 888 -4.11 22.34 -8.63
C ASN A 888 -3.43 21.64 -9.82
N ASN A 889 -2.34 22.22 -10.34
CA ASN A 889 -1.52 21.62 -11.40
C ASN A 889 -0.43 20.69 -10.86
N SER A 890 -0.29 20.53 -9.55
CA SER A 890 0.58 19.54 -8.91
C SER A 890 -0.26 18.35 -8.47
N LYS A 891 -0.14 17.20 -9.14
CA LYS A 891 -0.94 16.01 -8.78
C LYS A 891 -0.44 15.31 -7.54
N THR A 892 0.84 15.45 -7.25
CA THR A 892 1.42 14.98 -5.99
C THR A 892 1.69 16.17 -5.07
N LYS A 893 1.24 16.11 -3.82
CA LYS A 893 1.54 17.09 -2.79
C LYS A 893 2.20 16.39 -1.62
N VAL A 894 3.23 17.00 -1.08
CA VAL A 894 3.92 16.55 0.12
C VAL A 894 3.72 17.64 1.17
N ILE A 895 2.85 17.37 2.13
CA ILE A 895 2.47 18.33 3.17
C ILE A 895 3.17 17.90 4.45
N LEU A 896 4.15 18.68 4.86
CA LEU A 896 4.88 18.51 6.11
C LEU A 896 4.10 19.17 7.27
N ASN A 897 4.71 19.30 8.43
CA ASN A 897 4.08 19.99 9.54
C ASN A 897 3.66 21.42 9.16
N LEU A 898 2.44 21.80 9.49
CA LEU A 898 1.85 23.13 9.36
C LEU A 898 1.26 23.61 10.69
N GLU A 899 1.23 24.89 10.90
CA GLU A 899 0.47 25.48 12.00
C GLU A 899 -1.04 25.43 11.72
N ASP A 900 -1.87 25.50 12.76
CA ASP A 900 -3.33 25.30 12.65
C ASP A 900 -4.00 26.19 11.60
N GLU A 901 -3.62 27.47 11.52
CA GLU A 901 -4.20 28.42 10.57
C GLU A 901 -3.81 28.07 9.11
N GLU A 902 -2.54 27.73 8.88
CA GLU A 902 -2.03 27.32 7.59
C GLU A 902 -2.60 25.97 7.15
N ALA A 903 -2.73 25.01 8.08
CA ALA A 903 -3.33 23.71 7.85
C ALA A 903 -4.80 23.85 7.42
N GLN A 904 -5.60 24.71 8.07
CA GLN A 904 -6.97 24.98 7.68
C GLN A 904 -7.05 25.59 6.28
N ARG A 905 -6.18 26.52 5.94
CA ARG A 905 -6.14 27.16 4.63
C ARG A 905 -5.79 26.16 3.52
N VAL A 906 -4.75 25.35 3.71
CA VAL A 906 -4.39 24.27 2.77
C VAL A 906 -5.49 23.23 2.71
N GLY A 907 -6.07 22.86 3.84
CA GLY A 907 -7.18 21.91 3.95
C GLY A 907 -8.40 22.34 3.17
N SER A 908 -8.75 23.62 3.19
CA SER A 908 -9.87 24.15 2.41
C SER A 908 -9.64 24.05 0.88
N ILE A 909 -8.38 24.20 0.42
CA ILE A 909 -8.01 24.12 -1.00
C ILE A 909 -7.94 22.66 -1.46
N LEU A 910 -7.45 21.76 -0.63
CA LEU A 910 -7.24 20.34 -0.95
C LEU A 910 -8.41 19.46 -0.51
N HIS A 911 -9.40 20.01 0.18
CA HIS A 911 -10.53 19.31 0.78
C HIS A 911 -10.10 18.19 1.74
N LEU A 912 -9.13 18.52 2.62
CA LEU A 912 -8.65 17.57 3.62
C LEU A 912 -9.69 17.36 4.71
N SER A 913 -9.71 16.16 5.27
CA SER A 913 -10.57 15.81 6.41
C SER A 913 -10.03 16.40 7.72
N GLU A 914 -10.87 16.47 8.75
CA GLU A 914 -10.45 16.89 10.09
C GLU A 914 -9.35 15.98 10.68
N ALA A 915 -9.41 14.68 10.39
CA ALA A 915 -8.38 13.72 10.80
C ALA A 915 -7.02 14.03 10.13
N GLU A 916 -7.02 14.33 8.84
CA GLU A 916 -5.82 14.72 8.10
C GLU A 916 -5.23 16.05 8.59
N LEU A 917 -6.09 17.04 8.88
CA LEU A 917 -5.67 18.32 9.44
C LEU A 917 -5.01 18.13 10.81
N MET A 918 -5.63 17.31 11.67
CA MET A 918 -5.09 17.02 13.00
C MET A 918 -3.73 16.30 12.91
N GLU A 919 -3.55 15.40 11.95
CA GLU A 919 -2.25 14.75 11.74
C GLU A 919 -1.18 15.74 11.26
N ILE A 920 -1.51 16.59 10.28
CA ILE A 920 -0.56 17.57 9.71
C ILE A 920 -0.04 18.52 10.78
N THR A 921 -0.91 18.99 11.70
CA THR A 921 -0.51 19.91 12.78
C THR A 921 0.34 19.24 13.86
N HIS A 922 0.28 17.90 13.97
CA HIS A 922 1.04 17.13 14.96
C HIS A 922 2.21 16.33 14.35
N PHE A 923 2.54 16.53 13.09
CA PHE A 923 3.66 15.83 12.46
C PHE A 923 4.99 16.22 13.12
N GLU A 924 5.75 15.20 13.48
CA GLU A 924 7.16 15.37 13.82
C GLU A 924 8.00 15.62 12.57
N ARG A 925 9.20 16.17 12.77
CA ARG A 925 10.16 16.37 11.68
C ARG A 925 10.46 15.04 10.95
N GLY A 926 10.31 15.01 9.64
CA GLY A 926 10.46 13.80 8.82
C GLY A 926 9.15 13.03 8.60
N SER A 927 8.02 13.56 9.08
CA SER A 927 6.69 13.05 8.73
C SER A 927 6.00 13.98 7.74
N ALA A 928 5.20 13.41 6.84
CA ALA A 928 4.45 14.18 5.84
C ALA A 928 3.13 13.48 5.49
N LEU A 929 2.16 14.25 5.00
CA LEU A 929 1.00 13.71 4.28
C LEU A 929 1.29 13.77 2.77
N ILE A 930 1.33 12.63 2.11
CA ILE A 930 1.41 12.55 0.66
C ILE A 930 0.00 12.46 0.11
N SER A 931 -0.39 13.46 -0.67
CA SER A 931 -1.66 13.50 -1.37
C SER A 931 -1.43 13.29 -2.86
N THR A 932 -1.95 12.20 -3.41
CA THR A 932 -1.87 11.89 -4.84
C THR A 932 -3.10 11.13 -5.30
N ASN A 933 -3.62 11.43 -6.49
CA ASN A 933 -4.79 10.79 -7.09
C ASN A 933 -6.01 10.69 -6.14
N ASN A 934 -6.26 11.71 -5.33
CA ASN A 934 -7.31 11.79 -4.30
C ASN A 934 -7.15 10.78 -3.15
N ASN A 935 -5.99 10.17 -3.01
CA ASN A 935 -5.63 9.35 -1.86
C ASN A 935 -4.55 10.05 -1.06
N ASN A 936 -4.75 10.09 0.24
CA ASN A 936 -3.84 10.72 1.19
C ASN A 936 -3.22 9.65 2.08
N VAL A 937 -1.91 9.71 2.28
CA VAL A 937 -1.15 8.74 3.06
C VAL A 937 -0.17 9.47 3.97
N ALA A 938 -0.23 9.20 5.27
CA ALA A 938 0.76 9.70 6.22
C ALA A 938 2.04 8.88 6.13
N VAL A 939 3.17 9.53 5.89
CA VAL A 939 4.48 8.92 5.67
C VAL A 939 5.48 9.33 6.73
N GLU A 940 6.30 8.38 7.15
CA GLU A 940 7.57 8.63 7.80
C GLU A 940 8.66 8.54 6.73
N ILE A 941 9.29 9.67 6.40
CA ILE A 941 10.31 9.77 5.37
C ILE A 941 11.56 9.01 5.81
N LYS A 942 11.99 8.03 5.02
CA LYS A 942 13.18 7.21 5.30
C LYS A 942 14.30 7.53 4.32
N CYS A 943 15.49 7.71 4.86
CA CYS A 943 16.71 7.90 4.08
C CYS A 943 17.80 6.92 4.52
N SER A 944 18.79 6.72 3.68
CA SER A 944 19.98 5.97 4.03
C SER A 944 20.94 6.83 4.88
N GLU A 945 21.93 6.21 5.47
CA GLU A 945 22.97 6.93 6.23
C GLU A 945 23.75 7.89 5.33
N LEU A 946 24.09 7.46 4.12
CA LEU A 946 24.80 8.28 3.15
C LEU A 946 23.93 9.45 2.66
N GLU A 947 22.66 9.18 2.29
CA GLU A 947 21.71 10.24 1.91
C GLU A 947 21.61 11.27 3.03
N LYS A 948 21.46 10.82 4.28
CA LYS A 948 21.39 11.70 5.45
C LYS A 948 22.64 12.57 5.61
N GLU A 949 23.83 11.98 5.49
CA GLU A 949 25.09 12.72 5.56
C GLU A 949 25.22 13.80 4.48
N LEU A 950 24.69 13.56 3.28
CA LEU A 950 24.79 14.48 2.17
C LEU A 950 23.82 15.67 2.27
N ILE A 951 22.60 15.43 2.80
CA ILE A 951 21.53 16.44 2.74
C ILE A 951 21.15 17.04 4.09
N THR A 952 21.70 16.54 5.21
CA THR A 952 21.37 17.10 6.52
C THR A 952 21.75 18.57 6.63
N THR A 953 20.84 19.37 7.20
CA THR A 953 21.01 20.78 7.56
C THR A 953 21.01 20.98 9.08
N ASP A 954 20.86 19.90 9.84
CA ASP A 954 20.85 19.96 11.30
C ASP A 954 22.23 20.26 11.86
N ARG A 955 22.29 21.29 12.73
CA ARG A 955 23.54 21.76 13.30
C ARG A 955 24.30 20.67 14.09
N ARG A 956 23.59 19.83 14.83
CA ARG A 956 24.19 18.79 15.66
C ARG A 956 24.79 17.69 14.78
N GLU A 957 24.04 17.25 13.78
CA GLU A 957 24.48 16.25 12.81
C GLU A 957 25.68 16.76 12.00
N LEU A 958 25.67 18.04 11.59
CA LEU A 958 26.79 18.66 10.91
C LEU A 958 28.06 18.71 11.79
N GLN A 959 27.91 18.99 13.10
CA GLN A 959 29.04 18.95 14.03
C GLN A 959 29.61 17.53 14.19
N GLU A 960 28.76 16.52 14.24
CA GLU A 960 29.19 15.12 14.30
C GLU A 960 29.93 14.71 13.02
N LEU A 961 29.44 15.11 11.84
CA LEU A 961 30.12 14.86 10.58
C LEU A 961 31.50 15.52 10.52
N LEU A 962 31.61 16.77 10.99
CA LEU A 962 32.90 17.46 11.06
C LEU A 962 33.88 16.78 12.02
N LYS A 963 33.40 16.27 13.16
CA LYS A 963 34.21 15.50 14.10
C LYS A 963 34.66 14.16 13.49
N ARG A 964 33.80 13.46 12.78
CA ARG A 964 34.14 12.19 12.08
C ARG A 964 35.19 12.41 11.01
N ASN A 965 35.11 13.53 10.28
CA ASN A 965 36.04 13.85 9.19
C ASN A 965 37.36 14.50 9.67
N GLY A 966 37.62 14.57 10.97
CA GLY A 966 38.85 15.12 11.54
C GLY A 966 39.05 16.62 11.34
N LYS A 967 38.00 17.37 10.97
CA LYS A 967 38.04 18.81 10.71
C LYS A 967 37.76 19.66 11.95
N ILE A 968 37.39 19.07 13.05
CA ILE A 968 37.24 19.71 14.38
C ILE A 968 37.87 18.77 15.40
N GLU A 969 38.82 19.29 16.21
CA GLU A 969 39.40 18.56 17.33
C GLU A 969 38.31 18.24 18.35
N ARG A 970 38.44 17.06 18.98
CA ARG A 970 37.55 16.65 20.06
C ARG A 970 37.79 17.59 21.25
N VAL A 971 36.86 18.51 21.49
CA VAL A 971 36.79 19.31 22.74
C VAL A 971 36.16 18.45 23.82
#